data_854fcabb062ee7de7e4c3cc79f72dcb9
#
_entry.id   854fcabb062ee7de7e4c3cc79f72dcb9
#
_cell.length_a   1.000
_cell.length_b   1.000
_cell.length_c   1.000
_cell.angle_alpha   90.00
_cell.angle_beta   90.00
_cell.angle_gamma   90.00
#
_symmetry.space_group_name_H-M   'P 1'
#
loop_
_entity.id
_entity.type
_entity.pdbx_description
1 polymer ?
#
loop_
_entity_poly.entity_id
_entity_poly.type
_entity_poly.pdbx_seq_one_letter_code
_entity_poly.pdbx_strand_id
1 'polypeptide(L)'
;MRAFGLPRHRYALRIIGALMPAPLPATSAFPIEFPDSLPVSARRDEIEQALRTYQVIIVCGETGSGKTTQLPKIALAMGRGRLNAKPGERGRLIGHTQPRRIAASSVAKRIAQELKTPLGEVVGYKVRFQDRLSPGATIKLMTDGILLAETQTDPLLQAYDTLIIDEAHERSLNIDFLLGYLKQLLPRRPDLKVIVTSATIDAERFARHFSDAKGQDAPVLMVSGRTYPVEQRYRPFEESRDYGLNEAIADGVDELWREPGQQGDILVFLPGEREIREAADHLRKHLAHSPVLRNAEVLPLFARLSQAEQDRVFDTHHGRRIVLATNVAETSLTVPGIRYVIDAGTARVKRYSYRSKVEQLLIEPVSQAAANQRAGRCGRVADGICIRLYDEKDFAGRPRFTDPEILRSSLAGVILRMKSLRLMAEGARVEDFPFLEPPSGRAIADGYQLLGELGAADDAGELTPLGRELARLPLDPRVGRMILAGRERGALREVLVIASALSVQDVRDRPLEQQAQADQQHAKFDDEKSEFSGYLKLWQWLQDARGGRTVAATRAQMQQQHGGARKAVNVAALPVAQRAEMALAAARQALGASTAAGPSPQPSPRGRGGKTPTLPLSYAGEGWGEGAAHKISNRQYEQLLRQNFISVRRVREWRDIYTQLHTVVAEHQWAENTRPASYEDLHKALLTGLLGNVGCKIETEGKAGAAAGEYLGPRGIKFHRHPGAHLSKRPGRWVVCAELVETTRLYGRGMAHIEPQWLEEVAGHLLKRQGVGAHRGKKGRGGTALRRGPPYGPPAAAWLGVPWPCGGETPPAAPSRETCRMQAASALSSESVRKWLRQGGRRS
;
A
#
# COMPACT_ATOMS: atom_id res chain seq x y z
N MET A 1 64.19 -24.36 26.96
CA MET A 1 63.74 -25.18 28.13
C MET A 1 62.24 -25.00 28.30
N ARG A 2 61.61 -26.18 28.32
CA ARG A 2 60.22 -26.46 28.73
C ARG A 2 59.03 -25.77 28.04
N ALA A 3 58.50 -26.47 27.12
CA ALA A 3 57.15 -26.66 26.61
C ALA A 3 56.11 -26.81 27.71
N PHE A 4 54.92 -26.15 27.47
CA PHE A 4 53.66 -26.59 28.05
C PHE A 4 52.67 -26.82 26.92
N GLY A 5 52.37 -28.09 26.73
CA GLY A 5 51.36 -28.51 25.77
C GLY A 5 49.93 -28.36 26.33
N LEU A 6 49.02 -27.96 25.49
CA LEU A 6 47.58 -28.05 25.71
C LEU A 6 47.01 -29.15 24.79
N PRO A 7 46.03 -29.95 25.23
CA PRO A 7 45.53 -31.10 24.47
C PRO A 7 44.61 -30.71 23.34
N ARG A 8 44.86 -31.23 22.16
CA ARG A 8 43.99 -31.23 21.00
C ARG A 8 42.76 -32.10 21.26
N HIS A 9 41.63 -31.56 21.56
CA HIS A 9 40.35 -32.25 21.42
C HIS A 9 39.97 -32.36 19.94
N ARG A 10 40.10 -33.55 19.42
CA ARG A 10 39.50 -34.00 18.17
C ARG A 10 37.98 -34.09 18.38
N TYR A 11 37.21 -33.08 17.94
CA TYR A 11 35.79 -33.27 17.70
C TYR A 11 35.62 -33.98 16.35
N ALA A 12 35.13 -35.23 16.43
CA ALA A 12 34.69 -35.98 15.29
C ALA A 12 33.48 -35.24 14.63
N LEU A 13 33.69 -34.72 13.43
CA LEU A 13 32.61 -34.31 12.53
C LEU A 13 31.81 -35.56 12.15
N ARG A 14 30.72 -35.84 12.87
CA ARG A 14 29.64 -36.67 12.34
C ARG A 14 29.02 -35.92 11.17
N ILE A 15 29.32 -36.36 9.97
CA ILE A 15 28.63 -35.97 8.73
C ILE A 15 27.17 -36.42 8.89
N ILE A 16 26.30 -35.49 9.24
CA ILE A 16 24.88 -35.60 9.00
C ILE A 16 24.73 -35.46 7.49
N GLY A 17 24.56 -36.59 6.80
CA GLY A 17 24.18 -36.63 5.41
C GLY A 17 22.85 -35.92 5.28
N ALA A 18 22.87 -34.61 4.94
CA ALA A 18 21.71 -33.93 4.45
C ALA A 18 21.27 -34.70 3.21
N LEU A 19 20.09 -35.28 3.27
CA LEU A 19 19.40 -35.76 2.05
C LEU A 19 19.33 -34.57 1.11
N MET A 20 20.20 -34.54 0.12
CA MET A 20 20.03 -33.63 -1.00
C MET A 20 18.69 -33.99 -1.64
N PRO A 21 17.78 -33.01 -1.85
CA PRO A 21 16.58 -33.27 -2.61
C PRO A 21 16.99 -33.88 -3.96
N ALA A 22 16.27 -34.91 -4.39
CA ALA A 22 16.51 -35.56 -5.67
C ALA A 22 16.63 -34.51 -6.78
N PRO A 23 17.56 -34.63 -7.73
CA PRO A 23 17.68 -33.71 -8.84
C PRO A 23 16.34 -33.65 -9.57
N LEU A 24 15.83 -32.43 -9.76
CA LEU A 24 14.62 -32.22 -10.56
C LEU A 24 14.85 -32.78 -11.98
N PRO A 25 13.84 -33.38 -12.60
CA PRO A 25 13.98 -33.91 -13.95
C PRO A 25 14.35 -32.78 -14.93
N ALA A 26 15.21 -33.08 -15.88
CA ALA A 26 15.53 -32.18 -16.99
C ALA A 26 14.26 -31.78 -17.74
N THR A 27 14.26 -30.65 -18.45
CA THR A 27 13.09 -30.14 -19.24
C THR A 27 12.49 -31.17 -20.21
N SER A 28 13.24 -32.22 -20.56
CA SER A 28 12.75 -33.37 -21.33
C SER A 28 11.76 -34.25 -20.54
N ALA A 29 11.64 -34.07 -19.22
CA ALA A 29 10.80 -34.91 -18.37
C ALA A 29 9.32 -34.50 -18.35
N PHE A 30 8.98 -33.30 -18.82
CA PHE A 30 7.59 -32.86 -19.00
C PHE A 30 7.42 -32.05 -20.27
N PRO A 31 6.36 -32.33 -21.06
CA PRO A 31 6.13 -31.61 -22.30
C PRO A 31 5.66 -30.17 -21.97
N ILE A 32 6.31 -29.17 -22.59
CA ILE A 32 5.88 -27.78 -22.51
C ILE A 32 4.87 -27.54 -23.62
N GLU A 33 3.59 -27.51 -23.25
CA GLU A 33 2.50 -27.27 -24.20
C GLU A 33 2.24 -25.77 -24.36
N PHE A 34 2.02 -25.32 -25.59
CA PHE A 34 1.63 -23.95 -25.93
C PHE A 34 0.25 -23.99 -26.60
N PRO A 35 -0.81 -23.48 -25.91
CA PRO A 35 -2.16 -23.50 -26.48
C PRO A 35 -2.26 -22.65 -27.76
N ASP A 36 -2.71 -23.26 -28.88
CA ASP A 36 -2.88 -22.59 -30.17
C ASP A 36 -3.92 -21.46 -30.11
N SER A 37 -4.84 -21.54 -29.15
CA SER A 37 -5.85 -20.50 -28.90
C SER A 37 -5.29 -19.19 -28.39
N LEU A 38 -4.03 -19.16 -27.93
CA LEU A 38 -3.39 -17.97 -27.41
C LEU A 38 -2.58 -17.26 -28.50
N PRO A 39 -2.83 -15.98 -28.80
CA PRO A 39 -2.13 -15.23 -29.83
C PRO A 39 -0.60 -15.23 -29.72
N VAL A 40 -0.07 -15.27 -28.49
CA VAL A 40 1.38 -15.32 -28.26
C VAL A 40 2.00 -16.65 -28.72
N SER A 41 1.25 -17.74 -28.74
CA SER A 41 1.73 -19.05 -29.20
C SER A 41 2.03 -19.04 -30.71
N ALA A 42 1.25 -18.33 -31.50
CA ALA A 42 1.48 -18.17 -32.94
C ALA A 42 2.75 -17.33 -33.25
N ARG A 43 3.24 -16.53 -32.32
CA ARG A 43 4.45 -15.71 -32.47
C ARG A 43 5.66 -16.28 -31.72
N ARG A 44 5.56 -17.52 -31.24
CA ARG A 44 6.57 -18.16 -30.41
C ARG A 44 7.94 -18.17 -31.07
N ASP A 45 8.04 -18.65 -32.32
CA ASP A 45 9.32 -18.82 -33.05
C ASP A 45 10.00 -17.46 -33.27
N GLU A 46 9.22 -16.42 -33.53
CA GLU A 46 9.73 -15.05 -33.66
C GLU A 46 10.27 -14.51 -32.32
N ILE A 47 9.55 -14.76 -31.22
CA ILE A 47 10.00 -14.38 -29.88
C ILE A 47 11.30 -15.12 -29.52
N GLU A 48 11.38 -16.42 -29.82
CA GLU A 48 12.59 -17.21 -29.58
C GLU A 48 13.77 -16.69 -30.40
N GLN A 49 13.57 -16.40 -31.68
CA GLN A 49 14.59 -15.84 -32.54
C GLN A 49 15.08 -14.47 -32.06
N ALA A 50 14.15 -13.60 -31.69
CA ALA A 50 14.49 -12.28 -31.13
C ALA A 50 15.29 -12.40 -29.83
N LEU A 51 14.91 -13.29 -28.91
CA LEU A 51 15.65 -13.55 -27.66
C LEU A 51 17.04 -14.15 -27.89
N ARG A 52 17.24 -14.91 -28.94
CA ARG A 52 18.59 -15.39 -29.33
C ARG A 52 19.48 -14.25 -29.78
N THR A 53 18.92 -13.34 -30.58
CA THR A 53 19.65 -12.25 -31.27
C THR A 53 19.89 -11.05 -30.36
N TYR A 54 18.87 -10.63 -29.60
CA TYR A 54 18.89 -9.41 -28.82
C TYR A 54 18.97 -9.69 -27.32
N GLN A 55 19.57 -8.79 -26.57
CA GLN A 55 19.64 -8.86 -25.11
C GLN A 55 18.31 -8.44 -24.46
N VAL A 56 17.64 -7.45 -25.07
CA VAL A 56 16.34 -6.94 -24.63
C VAL A 56 15.34 -7.05 -25.77
N ILE A 57 14.13 -7.51 -25.47
CA ILE A 57 12.99 -7.47 -26.40
C ILE A 57 11.78 -6.86 -25.73
N ILE A 58 10.95 -6.16 -26.50
CA ILE A 58 9.69 -5.58 -26.04
C ILE A 58 8.54 -6.39 -26.64
N VAL A 59 7.71 -7.00 -25.80
CA VAL A 59 6.55 -7.80 -26.27
C VAL A 59 5.28 -7.04 -25.92
N CYS A 60 4.66 -6.47 -26.92
CA CYS A 60 3.45 -5.68 -26.79
C CYS A 60 2.21 -6.44 -27.24
N GLY A 61 1.09 -6.15 -26.63
CA GLY A 61 -0.17 -6.74 -27.02
C GLY A 61 -1.24 -6.59 -25.95
N GLU A 62 -2.47 -6.79 -26.33
CA GLU A 62 -3.61 -6.66 -25.42
C GLU A 62 -3.57 -7.69 -24.29
N THR A 63 -4.23 -7.35 -23.17
CA THR A 63 -4.43 -8.30 -22.07
C THR A 63 -5.28 -9.49 -22.53
N GLY A 64 -4.85 -10.70 -22.16
CA GLY A 64 -5.50 -11.95 -22.63
C GLY A 64 -4.79 -12.62 -23.80
N SER A 65 -3.80 -11.96 -24.46
CA SER A 65 -3.00 -12.57 -25.54
C SER A 65 -2.06 -13.72 -25.07
N GLY A 66 -1.99 -14.00 -23.76
CA GLY A 66 -1.20 -15.10 -23.19
C GLY A 66 0.24 -14.73 -22.83
N LYS A 67 0.70 -13.48 -23.04
CA LYS A 67 2.08 -13.02 -22.73
C LYS A 67 2.55 -13.47 -21.35
N THR A 68 1.79 -13.10 -20.32
CA THR A 68 2.13 -13.33 -18.91
C THR A 68 2.36 -14.80 -18.57
N THR A 69 1.61 -15.73 -19.16
CA THR A 69 1.75 -17.17 -18.86
C THR A 69 2.70 -17.90 -19.77
N GLN A 70 2.83 -17.47 -21.05
CA GLN A 70 3.60 -18.21 -22.03
C GLN A 70 5.06 -17.76 -22.13
N LEU A 71 5.39 -16.47 -21.93
CA LEU A 71 6.77 -15.98 -22.01
C LEU A 71 7.75 -16.70 -21.09
N PRO A 72 7.42 -17.00 -19.80
CA PRO A 72 8.31 -17.80 -18.96
C PRO A 72 8.52 -19.23 -19.47
N LYS A 73 7.48 -19.82 -20.10
CA LYS A 73 7.54 -21.15 -20.70
C LYS A 73 8.38 -21.15 -21.99
N ILE A 74 8.28 -20.11 -22.80
CA ILE A 74 9.12 -19.91 -24.00
C ILE A 74 10.59 -19.81 -23.57
N ALA A 75 10.92 -18.99 -22.57
CA ALA A 75 12.28 -18.88 -22.05
C ALA A 75 12.81 -20.24 -21.53
N LEU A 76 11.96 -21.00 -20.80
CA LEU A 76 12.30 -22.33 -20.33
C LEU A 76 12.56 -23.30 -21.49
N ALA A 77 11.72 -23.31 -22.51
CA ALA A 77 11.87 -24.16 -23.70
C ALA A 77 13.14 -23.83 -24.51
N MET A 78 13.61 -22.59 -24.47
CA MET A 78 14.86 -22.13 -25.09
C MET A 78 16.13 -22.59 -24.36
N GLY A 79 16.00 -23.33 -23.25
CA GLY A 79 17.14 -23.76 -22.45
C GLY A 79 17.54 -22.75 -21.35
N ARG A 80 16.70 -21.76 -21.04
CA ARG A 80 16.94 -20.83 -19.90
C ARG A 80 16.45 -21.44 -18.60
N GLY A 81 16.98 -20.94 -17.52
CA GLY A 81 16.58 -21.36 -16.18
C GLY A 81 17.36 -22.57 -15.64
N ARG A 82 17.23 -22.79 -14.33
CA ARG A 82 18.02 -23.75 -13.55
C ARG A 82 17.91 -25.19 -14.03
N LEU A 83 16.75 -25.61 -14.52
CA LEU A 83 16.54 -26.97 -15.05
C LEU A 83 17.43 -27.31 -16.23
N ASN A 84 17.88 -26.30 -16.98
CA ASN A 84 18.70 -26.44 -18.16
C ASN A 84 20.21 -26.20 -17.89
N ALA A 85 20.60 -26.01 -16.62
CA ALA A 85 22.00 -25.81 -16.27
C ALA A 85 22.79 -27.10 -16.51
N LYS A 86 24.01 -26.95 -17.06
CA LYS A 86 24.90 -28.07 -17.25
C LYS A 86 25.37 -28.64 -15.91
N PRO A 87 25.69 -29.93 -15.84
CA PRO A 87 26.26 -30.53 -14.63
C PRO A 87 27.48 -29.74 -14.15
N GLY A 88 27.47 -29.31 -12.86
CA GLY A 88 28.53 -28.49 -12.28
C GLY A 88 28.36 -26.99 -12.42
N GLU A 89 27.42 -26.50 -13.22
CA GLU A 89 27.06 -25.06 -13.29
C GLU A 89 26.03 -24.70 -12.22
N ARG A 90 26.19 -23.51 -11.64
CA ARG A 90 25.17 -22.94 -10.77
C ARG A 90 23.97 -22.48 -11.62
N GLY A 91 22.92 -23.28 -11.61
CA GLY A 91 21.68 -22.93 -12.35
C GLY A 91 21.06 -21.62 -11.88
N ARG A 92 20.57 -20.82 -12.83
CA ARG A 92 19.94 -19.51 -12.61
C ARG A 92 18.42 -19.57 -12.77
N LEU A 93 17.75 -18.51 -12.39
CA LEU A 93 16.30 -18.41 -12.42
C LEU A 93 15.81 -17.63 -13.64
N ILE A 94 14.61 -17.95 -14.10
CA ILE A 94 13.76 -17.07 -14.90
C ILE A 94 12.93 -16.26 -13.90
N GLY A 95 13.23 -14.98 -13.74
CA GLY A 95 12.47 -14.04 -12.89
C GLY A 95 11.35 -13.38 -13.68
N HIS A 96 10.17 -13.29 -13.05
CA HIS A 96 9.01 -12.67 -13.69
C HIS A 96 8.33 -11.73 -12.69
N THR A 97 8.36 -10.43 -12.96
CA THR A 97 7.73 -9.44 -12.09
C THR A 97 6.26 -9.25 -12.42
N GLN A 98 5.50 -8.89 -11.40
CA GLN A 98 4.09 -8.52 -11.49
C GLN A 98 3.83 -7.29 -10.61
N PRO A 99 3.04 -6.31 -11.04
CA PRO A 99 2.77 -5.11 -10.23
C PRO A 99 1.97 -5.41 -8.97
N ARG A 100 1.23 -6.51 -8.93
CA ARG A 100 0.30 -6.86 -7.83
C ARG A 100 0.56 -8.25 -7.26
N ARG A 101 0.49 -8.38 -5.93
CA ARG A 101 0.74 -9.65 -5.21
C ARG A 101 -0.19 -10.78 -5.67
N ILE A 102 -1.49 -10.47 -5.84
CA ILE A 102 -2.49 -11.45 -6.28
C ILE A 102 -2.15 -11.95 -7.68
N ALA A 103 -1.74 -11.06 -8.59
CA ALA A 103 -1.32 -11.43 -9.92
C ALA A 103 -0.13 -12.40 -9.88
N ALA A 104 0.93 -12.08 -9.13
CA ALA A 104 2.10 -12.95 -9.01
C ALA A 104 1.75 -14.37 -8.53
N SER A 105 0.92 -14.50 -7.49
CA SER A 105 0.53 -15.81 -6.97
C SER A 105 -0.40 -16.57 -7.91
N SER A 106 -1.38 -15.90 -8.56
CA SER A 106 -2.33 -16.51 -9.48
C SER A 106 -1.67 -16.97 -10.78
N VAL A 107 -0.78 -16.14 -11.33
CA VAL A 107 -0.01 -16.47 -12.54
C VAL A 107 0.95 -17.62 -12.26
N ALA A 108 1.63 -17.64 -11.11
CA ALA A 108 2.49 -18.77 -10.72
C ALA A 108 1.70 -20.08 -10.65
N LYS A 109 0.53 -20.06 -10.02
CA LYS A 109 -0.37 -21.21 -9.94
C LYS A 109 -0.80 -21.67 -11.33
N ARG A 110 -1.14 -20.72 -12.21
CA ARG A 110 -1.56 -21.04 -13.58
C ARG A 110 -0.43 -21.67 -14.40
N ILE A 111 0.78 -21.10 -14.37
CA ILE A 111 1.95 -21.67 -15.09
C ILE A 111 2.29 -23.06 -14.55
N ALA A 112 2.27 -23.26 -13.21
CA ALA A 112 2.50 -24.57 -12.61
C ALA A 112 1.48 -25.62 -13.08
N GLN A 113 0.19 -25.24 -13.17
CA GLN A 113 -0.88 -26.10 -13.71
C GLN A 113 -0.64 -26.44 -15.18
N GLU A 114 -0.24 -25.46 -16.01
CA GLU A 114 0.05 -25.70 -17.44
C GLU A 114 1.30 -26.58 -17.64
N LEU A 115 2.29 -26.48 -16.76
CA LEU A 115 3.46 -27.37 -16.74
C LEU A 115 3.20 -28.70 -16.04
N LYS A 116 1.99 -28.92 -15.50
CA LYS A 116 1.59 -30.13 -14.75
C LYS A 116 2.54 -30.46 -13.59
N THR A 117 3.05 -29.40 -12.90
CA THR A 117 3.97 -29.51 -11.77
C THR A 117 3.34 -28.90 -10.50
N PRO A 118 3.67 -29.42 -9.30
CA PRO A 118 3.24 -28.80 -8.05
C PRO A 118 3.77 -27.38 -7.92
N LEU A 119 2.93 -26.49 -7.38
CA LEU A 119 3.33 -25.10 -7.12
C LEU A 119 4.43 -25.05 -6.05
N GLY A 120 5.55 -24.41 -6.37
CA GLY A 120 6.74 -24.28 -5.54
C GLY A 120 7.92 -25.12 -6.04
N GLU A 121 7.72 -26.18 -6.84
CA GLU A 121 8.79 -27.07 -7.32
C GLU A 121 9.52 -26.47 -8.54
N VAL A 122 8.88 -26.43 -9.70
CA VAL A 122 9.43 -25.83 -10.93
C VAL A 122 9.10 -24.35 -11.02
N VAL A 123 7.85 -24.03 -10.68
CA VAL A 123 7.31 -22.65 -10.67
C VAL A 123 6.92 -22.30 -9.26
N GLY A 124 7.49 -21.22 -8.74
CA GLY A 124 7.11 -20.70 -7.46
C GLY A 124 6.93 -19.17 -7.49
N TYR A 125 6.54 -18.60 -6.38
CA TYR A 125 6.43 -17.16 -6.26
C TYR A 125 6.99 -16.64 -4.92
N LYS A 126 7.50 -15.42 -4.97
CA LYS A 126 7.88 -14.65 -3.80
C LYS A 126 7.23 -13.28 -3.87
N VAL A 127 6.30 -13.05 -2.98
CA VAL A 127 5.71 -11.73 -2.77
C VAL A 127 6.00 -11.30 -1.35
N ARG A 128 5.83 -10.03 -1.08
CA ARG A 128 6.06 -9.52 0.27
C ARG A 128 5.24 -10.37 1.23
N PHE A 129 5.93 -11.23 2.08
CA PHE A 129 5.37 -12.06 3.16
C PHE A 129 4.85 -13.45 2.79
N GLN A 130 4.96 -13.83 1.54
CA GLN A 130 4.69 -15.21 1.14
C GLN A 130 5.81 -15.66 0.21
N ASP A 131 6.48 -16.71 0.59
CA ASP A 131 7.49 -17.40 -0.22
C ASP A 131 7.03 -18.83 -0.42
N ARG A 132 6.77 -19.19 -1.68
CA ARG A 132 6.49 -20.56 -2.12
C ARG A 132 7.45 -20.91 -3.25
N LEU A 133 8.72 -21.00 -2.92
CA LEU A 133 9.80 -21.29 -3.86
C LEU A 133 10.71 -22.34 -3.26
N SER A 134 10.76 -23.54 -3.84
CA SER A 134 11.72 -24.55 -3.45
C SER A 134 13.15 -24.19 -3.91
N PRO A 135 14.19 -24.73 -3.30
CA PRO A 135 15.58 -24.50 -3.76
C PRO A 135 15.82 -24.92 -5.21
N GLY A 136 15.02 -25.86 -5.74
CA GLY A 136 15.10 -26.34 -7.12
C GLY A 136 14.28 -25.56 -8.14
N ALA A 137 13.47 -24.61 -7.72
CA ALA A 137 12.60 -23.86 -8.63
C ALA A 137 13.38 -23.14 -9.74
N THR A 138 12.77 -23.07 -10.91
CA THR A 138 13.36 -22.50 -12.12
C THR A 138 12.69 -21.20 -12.53
N ILE A 139 11.36 -21.11 -12.43
CA ILE A 139 10.57 -19.90 -12.70
C ILE A 139 10.14 -19.31 -11.38
N LYS A 140 10.51 -18.05 -11.15
CA LYS A 140 10.17 -17.30 -9.95
C LYS A 140 9.33 -16.10 -10.30
N LEU A 141 8.07 -16.13 -9.91
CA LEU A 141 7.21 -14.94 -9.98
C LEU A 141 7.39 -14.10 -8.72
N MET A 142 7.35 -12.79 -8.87
CA MET A 142 7.55 -11.87 -7.77
C MET A 142 6.91 -10.51 -8.06
N THR A 143 6.74 -9.68 -7.03
CA THR A 143 6.39 -8.28 -7.29
C THR A 143 7.64 -7.46 -7.61
N ASP A 144 7.45 -6.34 -8.35
CA ASP A 144 8.54 -5.41 -8.72
C ASP A 144 9.37 -4.99 -7.50
N GLY A 145 8.69 -4.75 -6.37
CA GLY A 145 9.35 -4.38 -5.12
C GLY A 145 10.23 -5.48 -4.52
N ILE A 146 9.95 -6.78 -4.80
CA ILE A 146 10.81 -7.90 -4.38
C ILE A 146 12.08 -7.94 -5.22
N LEU A 147 11.97 -7.85 -6.55
CA LEU A 147 13.15 -7.79 -7.42
C LEU A 147 14.03 -6.60 -7.04
N LEU A 148 13.42 -5.46 -6.78
CA LEU A 148 14.14 -4.26 -6.33
C LEU A 148 14.82 -4.44 -4.97
N ALA A 149 14.22 -5.16 -4.04
CA ALA A 149 14.87 -5.48 -2.76
C ALA A 149 16.07 -6.44 -2.95
N GLU A 150 15.97 -7.37 -3.89
CA GLU A 150 17.08 -8.30 -4.18
C GLU A 150 18.29 -7.62 -4.78
N THR A 151 18.15 -6.48 -5.48
CA THR A 151 19.30 -5.71 -5.96
C THR A 151 20.22 -5.21 -4.84
N GLN A 152 19.74 -5.13 -3.59
CA GLN A 152 20.56 -4.75 -2.45
C GLN A 152 21.57 -5.83 -2.04
N THR A 153 21.19 -7.09 -2.19
CA THR A 153 22.04 -8.24 -1.83
C THR A 153 22.74 -8.86 -3.03
N ASP A 154 22.14 -8.76 -4.22
CA ASP A 154 22.70 -9.20 -5.50
C ASP A 154 22.64 -8.05 -6.53
N PRO A 155 23.57 -7.07 -6.46
CA PRO A 155 23.56 -5.91 -7.35
C PRO A 155 23.75 -6.24 -8.83
N LEU A 156 24.23 -7.42 -9.15
CA LEU A 156 24.37 -7.87 -10.54
C LEU A 156 23.24 -8.80 -10.98
N LEU A 157 22.26 -9.08 -10.11
CA LEU A 157 21.16 -10.02 -10.36
C LEU A 157 21.68 -11.36 -10.92
N GLN A 158 22.78 -11.87 -10.33
CA GLN A 158 23.44 -13.09 -10.78
C GLN A 158 22.56 -14.34 -10.60
N ALA A 159 21.58 -14.27 -9.71
CA ALA A 159 20.58 -15.32 -9.52
C ALA A 159 19.72 -15.56 -10.77
N TYR A 160 19.71 -14.66 -11.73
CA TYR A 160 18.86 -14.68 -12.92
C TYR A 160 19.66 -14.80 -14.22
N ASP A 161 19.14 -15.55 -15.17
CA ASP A 161 19.59 -15.53 -16.58
C ASP A 161 18.56 -14.85 -17.48
N THR A 162 17.30 -14.80 -17.07
CA THR A 162 16.21 -14.14 -17.78
C THR A 162 15.35 -13.37 -16.80
N LEU A 163 15.00 -12.15 -17.15
CA LEU A 163 14.05 -11.32 -16.41
C LEU A 163 12.89 -10.90 -17.32
N ILE A 164 11.68 -11.04 -16.82
CA ILE A 164 10.47 -10.59 -17.49
C ILE A 164 9.87 -9.49 -16.62
N ILE A 165 9.85 -8.26 -17.13
CA ILE A 165 9.21 -7.10 -16.49
C ILE A 165 7.83 -6.97 -17.11
N ASP A 166 6.83 -7.53 -16.41
CA ASP A 166 5.46 -7.60 -16.94
C ASP A 166 4.65 -6.35 -16.57
N GLU A 167 3.70 -5.99 -17.44
CA GLU A 167 2.81 -4.83 -17.31
C GLU A 167 3.57 -3.50 -17.11
N ALA A 168 4.71 -3.33 -17.83
CA ALA A 168 5.57 -2.15 -17.68
C ALA A 168 4.84 -0.82 -17.93
N HIS A 169 3.75 -0.85 -18.68
CA HIS A 169 2.91 0.33 -18.96
C HIS A 169 2.14 0.85 -17.71
N GLU A 170 2.06 0.08 -16.61
CA GLU A 170 1.52 0.61 -15.34
C GLU A 170 2.43 1.70 -14.76
N ARG A 171 3.70 1.78 -15.19
CA ARG A 171 4.63 2.85 -14.86
C ARG A 171 4.63 3.17 -13.35
N SER A 172 4.63 2.12 -12.50
CA SER A 172 4.83 2.29 -11.08
C SER A 172 6.24 2.81 -10.77
N LEU A 173 6.41 3.45 -9.62
CA LEU A 173 7.70 3.96 -9.17
C LEU A 173 8.80 2.88 -9.17
N ASN A 174 8.45 1.64 -8.80
CA ASN A 174 9.37 0.52 -8.81
C ASN A 174 9.74 0.08 -10.24
N ILE A 175 8.77 0.05 -11.16
CA ILE A 175 9.00 -0.31 -12.57
C ILE A 175 9.95 0.70 -13.21
N ASP A 176 9.67 2.00 -13.11
CA ASP A 176 10.52 3.04 -13.70
C ASP A 176 11.96 3.00 -13.16
N PHE A 177 12.10 2.74 -11.86
CA PHE A 177 13.42 2.55 -11.27
C PHE A 177 14.11 1.27 -11.79
N LEU A 178 13.41 0.13 -11.87
CA LEU A 178 13.97 -1.13 -12.39
C LEU A 178 14.40 -1.00 -13.85
N LEU A 179 13.63 -0.30 -14.69
CA LEU A 179 14.00 -0.08 -16.09
C LEU A 179 15.30 0.70 -16.22
N GLY A 180 15.45 1.78 -15.45
CA GLY A 180 16.70 2.55 -15.42
C GLY A 180 17.88 1.75 -14.86
N TYR A 181 17.63 0.95 -13.81
CA TYR A 181 18.62 0.04 -13.22
C TYR A 181 19.09 -1.01 -14.23
N LEU A 182 18.17 -1.66 -14.93
CA LEU A 182 18.47 -2.66 -15.94
C LEU A 182 19.28 -2.06 -17.09
N LYS A 183 18.97 -0.85 -17.55
CA LYS A 183 19.74 -0.15 -18.57
C LYS A 183 21.21 0.02 -18.17
N GLN A 184 21.50 0.34 -16.91
CA GLN A 184 22.87 0.42 -16.40
C GLN A 184 23.52 -0.95 -16.18
N LEU A 185 22.73 -1.99 -15.87
CA LEU A 185 23.22 -3.34 -15.58
C LEU A 185 23.58 -4.12 -16.83
N LEU A 186 22.79 -4.02 -17.90
CA LEU A 186 22.88 -4.85 -19.09
C LEU A 186 24.26 -4.86 -19.76
N PRO A 187 25.00 -3.74 -19.87
CA PRO A 187 26.39 -3.78 -20.40
C PRO A 187 27.34 -4.62 -19.56
N ARG A 188 27.06 -4.78 -18.27
CA ARG A 188 27.87 -5.58 -17.33
C ARG A 188 27.43 -7.06 -17.26
N ARG A 189 26.29 -7.38 -17.84
CA ARG A 189 25.64 -8.69 -17.84
C ARG A 189 25.17 -9.07 -19.25
N PRO A 190 26.08 -9.29 -20.20
CA PRO A 190 25.73 -9.65 -21.59
C PRO A 190 24.98 -10.99 -21.71
N ASP A 191 25.07 -11.85 -20.71
CA ASP A 191 24.38 -13.14 -20.58
C ASP A 191 22.90 -13.01 -20.17
N LEU A 192 22.54 -11.91 -19.51
CA LEU A 192 21.17 -11.66 -19.03
C LEU A 192 20.24 -11.26 -20.18
N LYS A 193 19.13 -11.98 -20.31
CA LYS A 193 18.04 -11.62 -21.21
C LYS A 193 16.93 -10.89 -20.48
N VAL A 194 16.39 -9.85 -21.08
CA VAL A 194 15.29 -9.07 -20.52
C VAL A 194 14.12 -9.02 -21.50
N ILE A 195 12.95 -9.34 -21.02
CA ILE A 195 11.68 -9.21 -21.76
C ILE A 195 10.86 -8.15 -21.03
N VAL A 196 10.53 -7.07 -21.71
CA VAL A 196 9.60 -6.06 -21.18
C VAL A 196 8.26 -6.28 -21.85
N THR A 197 7.20 -6.51 -21.06
CA THR A 197 5.87 -6.59 -21.65
C THR A 197 5.10 -5.31 -21.40
N SER A 198 4.28 -4.96 -22.36
CA SER A 198 3.41 -3.79 -22.29
C SER A 198 2.06 -4.08 -22.95
N ALA A 199 1.02 -3.35 -22.55
CA ALA A 199 -0.13 -3.15 -23.41
C ALA A 199 0.31 -2.39 -24.68
N THR A 200 -0.52 -2.32 -25.69
CA THR A 200 -0.18 -1.85 -27.06
C THR A 200 0.35 -0.40 -27.17
N ILE A 201 0.49 0.33 -26.07
CA ILE A 201 0.32 1.77 -26.06
C ILE A 201 1.63 2.58 -26.08
N ASP A 202 2.76 2.06 -25.59
CA ASP A 202 4.00 2.86 -25.46
C ASP A 202 5.28 2.07 -25.81
N ALA A 203 5.15 1.13 -26.73
CA ALA A 203 6.21 0.20 -27.12
C ALA A 203 7.50 0.88 -27.58
N GLU A 204 7.37 1.93 -28.40
CA GLU A 204 8.50 2.67 -28.96
C GLU A 204 9.34 3.38 -27.90
N ARG A 205 8.71 3.84 -26.79
CA ARG A 205 9.43 4.49 -25.71
C ARG A 205 10.30 3.49 -24.94
N PHE A 206 9.77 2.28 -24.68
CA PHE A 206 10.56 1.20 -24.08
C PHE A 206 11.68 0.73 -25.02
N ALA A 207 11.40 0.61 -26.32
CA ALA A 207 12.38 0.22 -27.32
C ALA A 207 13.57 1.20 -27.36
N ARG A 208 13.29 2.50 -27.44
CA ARG A 208 14.31 3.57 -27.40
C ARG A 208 15.07 3.62 -26.10
N HIS A 209 14.38 3.35 -24.96
CA HIS A 209 15.05 3.31 -23.67
C HIS A 209 16.13 2.24 -23.64
N PHE A 210 15.91 1.08 -24.25
CA PHE A 210 16.86 -0.02 -24.30
C PHE A 210 17.66 -0.09 -25.62
N SER A 211 17.86 1.05 -26.30
CA SER A 211 18.78 1.10 -27.44
C SER A 211 20.17 0.60 -27.03
N ASP A 212 20.79 -0.17 -27.89
CA ASP A 212 22.13 -0.72 -27.71
C ASP A 212 23.24 0.36 -27.84
N ALA A 213 24.48 -0.03 -27.66
CA ALA A 213 25.64 0.87 -27.81
C ALA A 213 25.81 1.45 -29.22
N LYS A 214 25.16 0.87 -30.22
CA LYS A 214 25.17 1.35 -31.62
C LYS A 214 23.99 2.26 -31.93
N GLY A 215 23.12 2.51 -30.94
CA GLY A 215 21.90 3.30 -31.10
C GLY A 215 20.75 2.55 -31.77
N GLN A 216 20.83 1.21 -31.88
CA GLN A 216 19.74 0.39 -32.36
C GLN A 216 18.72 0.13 -31.24
N ASP A 217 17.46 0.48 -31.49
CA ASP A 217 16.37 0.25 -30.54
C ASP A 217 16.11 -1.25 -30.33
N ALA A 218 15.65 -1.60 -29.13
CA ALA A 218 15.22 -2.96 -28.85
C ALA A 218 14.03 -3.35 -29.75
N PRO A 219 13.99 -4.60 -30.30
CA PRO A 219 12.90 -4.99 -31.18
C PRO A 219 11.57 -5.05 -30.44
N VAL A 220 10.53 -4.57 -31.13
CA VAL A 220 9.14 -4.60 -30.64
C VAL A 220 8.39 -5.70 -31.38
N LEU A 221 7.86 -6.66 -30.60
CA LEU A 221 7.06 -7.78 -31.10
C LEU A 221 5.60 -7.54 -30.72
N MET A 222 4.76 -7.31 -31.73
CA MET A 222 3.34 -7.05 -31.53
C MET A 222 2.54 -8.35 -31.53
N VAL A 223 1.94 -8.70 -30.39
CA VAL A 223 1.06 -9.85 -30.24
C VAL A 223 -0.38 -9.33 -30.23
N SER A 224 -1.03 -9.35 -31.39
CA SER A 224 -2.44 -8.94 -31.50
C SER A 224 -3.32 -9.97 -30.79
N GLY A 225 -4.14 -9.50 -29.88
CA GLY A 225 -5.01 -10.38 -29.03
C GLY A 225 -6.49 -10.03 -29.09
N ARG A 226 -6.86 -9.02 -29.89
CA ARG A 226 -8.25 -8.66 -30.04
C ARG A 226 -8.93 -9.70 -30.91
N THR A 227 -9.92 -10.37 -30.32
CA THR A 227 -10.66 -11.44 -31.00
C THR A 227 -11.89 -10.87 -31.72
N TYR A 228 -12.48 -9.78 -31.17
CA TYR A 228 -13.75 -9.25 -31.66
C TYR A 228 -13.73 -7.71 -31.68
N PRO A 229 -14.46 -7.06 -32.62
CA PRO A 229 -14.57 -5.61 -32.67
C PRO A 229 -15.35 -5.04 -31.48
N VAL A 230 -15.05 -3.78 -31.16
CA VAL A 230 -15.75 -3.04 -30.10
C VAL A 230 -16.30 -1.74 -30.71
N GLU A 231 -17.61 -1.62 -30.73
CA GLU A 231 -18.30 -0.38 -31.08
C GLU A 231 -18.18 0.62 -29.91
N GLN A 232 -17.81 1.86 -30.22
CA GLN A 232 -17.70 2.93 -29.23
C GLN A 232 -18.82 3.93 -29.41
N ARG A 233 -19.62 4.16 -28.38
CA ARG A 233 -20.74 5.11 -28.35
C ARG A 233 -20.47 6.19 -27.32
N TYR A 234 -20.63 7.45 -27.68
CA TYR A 234 -20.53 8.58 -26.78
C TYR A 234 -21.93 9.03 -26.34
N ARG A 235 -22.13 9.11 -25.03
CA ARG A 235 -23.39 9.51 -24.38
C ARG A 235 -23.09 10.52 -23.27
N PRO A 236 -22.65 11.75 -23.64
CA PRO A 236 -22.41 12.79 -22.65
C PRO A 236 -23.72 13.14 -21.94
N PHE A 237 -23.64 13.52 -20.68
CA PHE A 237 -24.76 14.00 -19.88
C PHE A 237 -24.41 15.28 -19.16
N GLU A 238 -25.41 16.08 -18.86
CA GLU A 238 -25.27 17.30 -18.04
C GLU A 238 -25.86 17.01 -16.65
N GLU A 239 -25.09 17.32 -15.61
CA GLU A 239 -25.58 17.17 -14.24
C GLU A 239 -26.66 18.20 -13.93
N SER A 240 -27.81 17.72 -13.47
CA SER A 240 -28.92 18.52 -13.01
C SER A 240 -29.41 18.06 -11.64
N ARG A 241 -30.46 18.68 -11.10
CA ARG A 241 -31.01 18.26 -9.81
C ARG A 241 -31.55 16.84 -9.82
N ASP A 242 -32.10 16.39 -10.92
CA ASP A 242 -32.83 15.12 -11.03
C ASP A 242 -32.16 14.14 -12.01
N TYR A 243 -31.02 14.52 -12.58
CA TYR A 243 -30.26 13.67 -13.51
C TYR A 243 -28.76 13.83 -13.30
N GLY A 244 -28.08 12.73 -13.04
CA GLY A 244 -26.65 12.70 -12.80
C GLY A 244 -25.99 11.41 -13.30
N LEU A 245 -24.82 11.10 -12.77
CA LEU A 245 -24.06 9.92 -13.19
C LEU A 245 -24.84 8.61 -13.04
N ASN A 246 -25.62 8.45 -11.97
CA ASN A 246 -26.33 7.19 -11.71
C ASN A 246 -27.46 6.96 -12.70
N GLU A 247 -28.19 8.03 -13.06
CA GLU A 247 -29.23 8.02 -14.08
C GLU A 247 -28.64 7.74 -15.46
N ALA A 248 -27.51 8.38 -15.82
CA ALA A 248 -26.82 8.13 -17.08
C ALA A 248 -26.31 6.69 -17.20
N ILE A 249 -25.87 6.06 -16.09
CA ILE A 249 -25.50 4.64 -16.06
C ILE A 249 -26.75 3.75 -16.28
N ALA A 250 -27.88 4.06 -15.65
CA ALA A 250 -29.11 3.31 -15.80
C ALA A 250 -29.63 3.36 -17.24
N ASP A 251 -29.60 4.53 -17.87
CA ASP A 251 -29.95 4.69 -19.30
C ASP A 251 -29.01 3.89 -20.20
N GLY A 252 -27.68 3.90 -19.90
CA GLY A 252 -26.71 3.08 -20.62
C GLY A 252 -26.95 1.58 -20.47
N VAL A 253 -27.36 1.11 -19.28
CA VAL A 253 -27.76 -0.29 -19.05
C VAL A 253 -28.99 -0.64 -19.88
N ASP A 254 -30.00 0.24 -19.90
CA ASP A 254 -31.23 0.06 -20.67
C ASP A 254 -30.96 0.04 -22.17
N GLU A 255 -30.08 0.91 -22.68
CA GLU A 255 -29.65 0.93 -24.08
C GLU A 255 -29.01 -0.40 -24.45
N LEU A 256 -27.99 -0.85 -23.68
CA LEU A 256 -27.23 -2.07 -23.97
C LEU A 256 -28.08 -3.34 -23.90
N TRP A 257 -29.03 -3.43 -22.99
CA TRP A 257 -29.87 -4.62 -22.86
C TRP A 257 -31.10 -4.65 -23.76
N ARG A 258 -31.36 -3.57 -24.53
CA ARG A 258 -32.33 -3.54 -25.63
C ARG A 258 -31.72 -3.98 -26.97
N GLU A 259 -30.39 -4.11 -27.05
CA GLU A 259 -29.73 -4.57 -28.29
C GLU A 259 -30.24 -5.94 -28.72
N PRO A 260 -30.67 -6.09 -29.99
CA PRO A 260 -31.27 -7.32 -30.48
C PRO A 260 -30.23 -8.45 -30.61
N GLY A 261 -30.61 -9.64 -30.20
CA GLY A 261 -29.83 -10.87 -30.45
C GLY A 261 -28.66 -11.14 -29.54
N GLN A 262 -28.40 -10.32 -28.53
CA GLN A 262 -27.19 -10.47 -27.69
C GLN A 262 -27.49 -10.35 -26.19
N GLN A 263 -27.32 -11.46 -25.46
CA GLN A 263 -27.29 -11.43 -24.00
C GLN A 263 -25.82 -11.37 -23.55
N GLY A 264 -25.47 -10.44 -22.63
CA GLY A 264 -24.12 -10.29 -22.11
C GLY A 264 -24.08 -9.46 -20.83
N ASP A 265 -23.00 -9.63 -20.09
CA ASP A 265 -22.76 -8.90 -18.86
C ASP A 265 -22.19 -7.51 -19.15
N ILE A 266 -22.50 -6.58 -18.25
CA ILE A 266 -22.06 -5.19 -18.33
C ILE A 266 -20.97 -4.94 -17.27
N LEU A 267 -19.87 -4.32 -17.67
CA LEU A 267 -18.84 -3.79 -16.77
C LEU A 267 -18.89 -2.27 -16.76
N VAL A 268 -19.13 -1.69 -15.58
CA VAL A 268 -19.21 -0.24 -15.39
C VAL A 268 -17.96 0.24 -14.67
N PHE A 269 -17.24 1.21 -15.23
CA PHE A 269 -16.07 1.80 -14.60
C PHE A 269 -16.42 3.08 -13.84
N LEU A 270 -16.10 3.10 -12.55
CA LEU A 270 -16.36 4.18 -11.61
C LEU A 270 -15.10 4.57 -10.81
N PRO A 271 -14.97 5.83 -10.36
CA PRO A 271 -13.74 6.31 -9.74
C PRO A 271 -13.48 5.73 -8.35
N GLY A 272 -14.50 5.30 -7.60
CA GLY A 272 -14.29 4.85 -6.23
C GLY A 272 -15.43 4.03 -5.62
N GLU A 273 -15.17 3.58 -4.39
CA GLU A 273 -16.10 2.74 -3.61
C GLU A 273 -17.44 3.44 -3.34
N ARG A 274 -17.41 4.75 -3.06
CA ARG A 274 -18.61 5.53 -2.79
C ARG A 274 -19.54 5.54 -4.01
N GLU A 275 -18.99 5.90 -5.14
CA GLU A 275 -19.71 6.00 -6.41
C GLU A 275 -20.22 4.61 -6.85
N ILE A 276 -19.44 3.54 -6.60
CA ILE A 276 -19.89 2.15 -6.85
C ILE A 276 -21.10 1.78 -5.98
N ARG A 277 -21.10 2.16 -4.70
CA ARG A 277 -22.22 1.84 -3.80
C ARG A 277 -23.48 2.63 -4.18
N GLU A 278 -23.35 3.92 -4.44
CA GLU A 278 -24.44 4.78 -4.88
C GLU A 278 -25.06 4.27 -6.20
N ALA A 279 -24.24 3.96 -7.19
CA ALA A 279 -24.70 3.37 -8.46
C ALA A 279 -25.33 1.97 -8.27
N ALA A 280 -24.77 1.13 -7.39
CA ALA A 280 -25.35 -0.18 -7.12
C ALA A 280 -26.74 -0.09 -6.51
N ASP A 281 -26.95 0.81 -5.58
CA ASP A 281 -28.26 1.01 -4.92
C ASP A 281 -29.28 1.63 -5.89
N HIS A 282 -28.83 2.58 -6.72
CA HIS A 282 -29.67 3.16 -7.78
C HIS A 282 -30.10 2.11 -8.80
N LEU A 283 -29.16 1.34 -9.35
CA LEU A 283 -29.44 0.29 -10.33
C LEU A 283 -30.35 -0.81 -9.78
N ARG A 284 -30.18 -1.25 -8.53
CA ARG A 284 -31.07 -2.25 -7.93
C ARG A 284 -32.52 -1.73 -7.86
N LYS A 285 -32.73 -0.45 -7.53
CA LYS A 285 -34.04 0.18 -7.52
C LYS A 285 -34.61 0.29 -8.94
N HIS A 286 -33.79 0.77 -9.89
CA HIS A 286 -34.18 0.91 -11.29
C HIS A 286 -34.61 -0.43 -11.91
N LEU A 287 -33.81 -1.48 -11.73
CA LEU A 287 -34.06 -2.82 -12.28
C LEU A 287 -35.26 -3.53 -11.62
N ALA A 288 -35.59 -3.21 -10.36
CA ALA A 288 -36.72 -3.78 -9.64
C ALA A 288 -38.07 -3.47 -10.31
N HIS A 289 -38.15 -2.35 -11.04
CA HIS A 289 -39.38 -1.96 -11.77
C HIS A 289 -39.61 -2.76 -13.06
N SER A 290 -38.59 -3.48 -13.56
CA SER A 290 -38.71 -4.30 -14.77
C SER A 290 -38.91 -5.77 -14.43
N PRO A 291 -40.01 -6.39 -14.86
CA PRO A 291 -40.26 -7.83 -14.62
C PRO A 291 -39.18 -8.76 -15.19
N VAL A 292 -38.53 -8.33 -16.27
CA VAL A 292 -37.47 -9.08 -16.97
C VAL A 292 -36.10 -8.91 -16.31
N LEU A 293 -35.81 -7.72 -15.76
CA LEU A 293 -34.47 -7.34 -15.28
C LEU A 293 -34.33 -7.41 -13.76
N ARG A 294 -35.40 -7.59 -13.00
CA ARG A 294 -35.41 -7.64 -11.53
C ARG A 294 -34.50 -8.71 -10.93
N ASN A 295 -34.15 -9.74 -11.69
CA ASN A 295 -33.27 -10.83 -11.26
C ASN A 295 -31.82 -10.62 -11.70
N ALA A 296 -31.49 -9.48 -12.31
CA ALA A 296 -30.12 -9.18 -12.70
C ALA A 296 -29.25 -8.96 -11.45
N GLU A 297 -28.05 -9.54 -11.45
CA GLU A 297 -27.09 -9.36 -10.36
C GLU A 297 -26.32 -8.05 -10.52
N VAL A 298 -26.26 -7.24 -9.47
CA VAL A 298 -25.41 -6.03 -9.40
C VAL A 298 -24.30 -6.28 -8.39
N LEU A 299 -23.06 -6.48 -8.88
CA LEU A 299 -21.89 -6.87 -8.10
C LEU A 299 -20.85 -5.75 -8.08
N PRO A 300 -20.42 -5.29 -6.90
CA PRO A 300 -19.29 -4.37 -6.77
C PRO A 300 -17.95 -5.10 -6.95
N LEU A 301 -16.94 -4.43 -7.54
CA LEU A 301 -15.59 -4.95 -7.70
C LEU A 301 -14.54 -3.84 -7.44
N PHE A 302 -14.00 -3.79 -6.23
CA PHE A 302 -12.93 -2.89 -5.85
C PHE A 302 -11.98 -3.55 -4.84
N ALA A 303 -10.76 -3.02 -4.71
CA ALA A 303 -9.67 -3.64 -3.96
C ALA A 303 -9.99 -3.92 -2.47
N ARG A 304 -10.95 -3.20 -1.88
CA ARG A 304 -11.31 -3.33 -0.45
C ARG A 304 -12.37 -4.38 -0.14
N LEU A 305 -12.96 -5.01 -1.13
CA LEU A 305 -13.91 -6.11 -0.93
C LEU A 305 -13.21 -7.33 -0.33
N SER A 306 -13.94 -8.14 0.41
CA SER A 306 -13.45 -9.44 0.87
C SER A 306 -13.14 -10.35 -0.34
N GLN A 307 -12.24 -11.33 -0.16
CA GLN A 307 -11.92 -12.28 -1.23
C GLN A 307 -13.18 -12.99 -1.74
N ALA A 308 -14.07 -13.42 -0.84
CA ALA A 308 -15.32 -14.07 -1.22
C ALA A 308 -16.25 -13.17 -2.05
N GLU A 309 -16.29 -11.86 -1.77
CA GLU A 309 -17.07 -10.91 -2.58
C GLU A 309 -16.42 -10.67 -3.95
N GLN A 310 -15.08 -10.62 -4.01
CA GLN A 310 -14.37 -10.52 -5.27
C GLN A 310 -14.53 -11.78 -6.11
N ASP A 311 -14.49 -12.97 -5.49
CA ASP A 311 -14.60 -14.26 -6.18
C ASP A 311 -15.99 -14.44 -6.82
N ARG A 312 -17.06 -13.87 -6.23
CA ARG A 312 -18.40 -13.91 -6.82
C ARG A 312 -18.49 -13.37 -8.24
N VAL A 313 -17.63 -12.45 -8.62
CA VAL A 313 -17.60 -11.89 -9.98
C VAL A 313 -17.14 -12.94 -11.00
N PHE A 314 -16.40 -13.97 -10.55
CA PHE A 314 -15.88 -15.05 -11.39
C PHE A 314 -16.76 -16.31 -11.37
N ASP A 315 -17.78 -16.35 -10.50
CA ASP A 315 -18.70 -17.49 -10.42
C ASP A 315 -19.55 -17.60 -11.70
N THR A 316 -19.81 -18.82 -12.12
CA THR A 316 -20.74 -19.10 -13.22
C THR A 316 -22.16 -18.68 -12.83
N HIS A 317 -22.90 -18.09 -13.76
CA HIS A 317 -24.29 -17.63 -13.54
C HIS A 317 -25.13 -17.82 -14.82
N HIS A 318 -26.43 -17.81 -14.65
CA HIS A 318 -27.38 -18.02 -15.76
C HIS A 318 -28.19 -16.76 -16.10
N GLY A 319 -28.07 -15.69 -15.30
CA GLY A 319 -28.81 -14.44 -15.47
C GLY A 319 -27.93 -13.33 -16.06
N ARG A 320 -28.51 -12.14 -16.18
CA ARG A 320 -27.81 -10.92 -16.55
C ARG A 320 -27.05 -10.38 -15.34
N ARG A 321 -25.84 -9.87 -15.56
CA ARG A 321 -24.97 -9.35 -14.50
C ARG A 321 -24.41 -7.98 -14.86
N ILE A 322 -24.38 -7.07 -13.87
CA ILE A 322 -23.68 -5.78 -13.92
C ILE A 322 -22.57 -5.83 -12.90
N VAL A 323 -21.32 -5.60 -13.33
CA VAL A 323 -20.16 -5.49 -12.46
C VAL A 323 -19.76 -4.03 -12.39
N LEU A 324 -19.80 -3.42 -11.20
CA LEU A 324 -19.39 -2.03 -10.97
C LEU A 324 -17.97 -2.04 -10.42
N ALA A 325 -17.01 -1.55 -11.19
CA ALA A 325 -15.60 -1.71 -10.88
C ALA A 325 -14.83 -0.38 -10.87
N THR A 326 -13.77 -0.33 -10.07
CA THR A 326 -12.72 0.67 -10.22
C THR A 326 -11.72 0.23 -11.29
N ASN A 327 -10.65 0.99 -11.49
CA ASN A 327 -9.54 0.63 -12.37
C ASN A 327 -8.87 -0.73 -12.05
N VAL A 328 -9.28 -1.43 -11.00
CA VAL A 328 -8.85 -2.81 -10.72
C VAL A 328 -9.24 -3.77 -11.85
N ALA A 329 -10.36 -3.53 -12.52
CA ALA A 329 -10.81 -4.30 -13.67
C ALA A 329 -10.23 -3.80 -15.01
N GLU A 330 -9.46 -2.72 -15.02
CA GLU A 330 -8.85 -2.14 -16.22
C GLU A 330 -7.65 -2.95 -16.72
N THR A 331 -6.78 -3.43 -15.83
CA THR A 331 -5.54 -4.14 -16.20
C THR A 331 -5.44 -5.54 -15.60
N SER A 332 -5.71 -5.70 -14.31
CA SER A 332 -5.24 -6.85 -13.52
C SER A 332 -6.22 -8.02 -13.42
N LEU A 333 -7.52 -7.78 -13.62
CA LEU A 333 -8.53 -8.82 -13.51
C LEU A 333 -9.33 -8.96 -14.80
N THR A 334 -9.45 -10.18 -15.28
CA THR A 334 -10.31 -10.49 -16.42
C THR A 334 -11.65 -11.01 -15.90
N VAL A 335 -12.67 -10.16 -15.97
CA VAL A 335 -14.06 -10.56 -15.63
C VAL A 335 -14.61 -11.39 -16.79
N PRO A 336 -15.08 -12.62 -16.55
CA PRO A 336 -15.63 -13.46 -17.61
C PRO A 336 -17.02 -12.94 -18.06
N GLY A 337 -17.42 -13.25 -19.29
CA GLY A 337 -18.78 -12.98 -19.80
C GLY A 337 -19.06 -11.53 -20.20
N ILE A 338 -18.14 -10.60 -20.03
CA ILE A 338 -18.33 -9.18 -20.34
C ILE A 338 -18.44 -8.96 -21.85
N ARG A 339 -19.57 -8.43 -22.28
CA ARG A 339 -19.85 -7.98 -23.66
C ARG A 339 -20.03 -6.48 -23.78
N TYR A 340 -20.36 -5.82 -22.68
CA TYR A 340 -20.67 -4.40 -22.67
C TYR A 340 -19.86 -3.68 -21.61
N VAL A 341 -19.44 -2.46 -21.93
CA VAL A 341 -18.74 -1.57 -21.02
C VAL A 341 -19.47 -0.23 -20.95
N ILE A 342 -19.63 0.31 -19.75
CA ILE A 342 -20.00 1.71 -19.50
C ILE A 342 -18.83 2.37 -18.79
N ASP A 343 -18.28 3.42 -19.39
CA ASP A 343 -17.13 4.15 -18.86
C ASP A 343 -17.51 5.57 -18.44
N ALA A 344 -17.53 5.83 -17.13
CA ALA A 344 -17.75 7.17 -16.58
C ALA A 344 -16.59 8.15 -16.87
N GLY A 345 -15.49 7.66 -17.46
CA GLY A 345 -14.38 8.50 -17.92
C GLY A 345 -13.47 9.04 -16.82
N THR A 346 -13.67 8.66 -15.56
CA THR A 346 -12.89 9.14 -14.42
C THR A 346 -12.26 8.02 -13.63
N ALA A 347 -11.16 8.34 -12.92
CA ALA A 347 -10.51 7.45 -11.98
C ALA A 347 -9.99 8.23 -10.77
N ARG A 348 -9.82 7.53 -9.64
CA ARG A 348 -9.17 8.10 -8.48
C ARG A 348 -7.66 7.92 -8.59
N VAL A 349 -6.94 9.02 -8.69
CA VAL A 349 -5.49 9.08 -8.90
C VAL A 349 -4.80 9.63 -7.65
N LYS A 350 -3.72 8.97 -7.25
CA LYS A 350 -2.86 9.44 -6.16
C LYS A 350 -1.89 10.47 -6.70
N ARG A 351 -1.91 11.68 -6.14
CA ARG A 351 -0.96 12.75 -6.45
C ARG A 351 -0.31 13.29 -5.19
N TYR A 352 0.98 13.57 -5.27
CA TYR A 352 1.72 14.21 -4.19
C TYR A 352 1.74 15.72 -4.37
N SER A 353 1.24 16.44 -3.39
CA SER A 353 1.27 17.91 -3.37
C SER A 353 2.61 18.39 -2.79
N TYR A 354 3.47 18.95 -3.63
CA TYR A 354 4.75 19.56 -3.17
C TYR A 354 4.54 20.77 -2.26
N ARG A 355 3.37 21.40 -2.32
CA ARG A 355 3.04 22.56 -1.47
C ARG A 355 2.65 22.12 -0.06
N SER A 356 1.72 21.19 0.05
CA SER A 356 1.23 20.69 1.35
C SER A 356 2.02 19.50 1.87
N LYS A 357 2.92 18.88 1.06
CA LYS A 357 3.69 17.68 1.40
C LYS A 357 2.82 16.47 1.74
N VAL A 358 1.65 16.41 1.14
CA VAL A 358 0.60 15.42 1.39
C VAL A 358 0.25 14.68 0.12
N GLU A 359 -0.03 13.39 0.24
CA GLU A 359 -0.62 12.60 -0.84
C GLU A 359 -2.13 12.85 -0.89
N GLN A 360 -2.62 13.21 -2.06
CA GLN A 360 -4.02 13.46 -2.35
C GLN A 360 -4.57 12.36 -3.25
N LEU A 361 -5.82 11.96 -3.04
CA LEU A 361 -6.55 11.06 -3.93
C LEU A 361 -7.59 11.90 -4.69
N LEU A 362 -7.22 12.34 -5.87
CA LEU A 362 -8.06 13.19 -6.73
C LEU A 362 -8.86 12.32 -7.71
N ILE A 363 -10.09 12.74 -8.00
CA ILE A 363 -10.87 12.16 -9.11
C ILE A 363 -10.50 12.97 -10.35
N GLU A 364 -9.91 12.30 -11.34
CA GLU A 364 -9.42 12.91 -12.56
C GLU A 364 -9.94 12.17 -13.79
N PRO A 365 -10.09 12.85 -14.94
CA PRO A 365 -10.36 12.20 -16.20
C PRO A 365 -9.25 11.16 -16.53
N VAL A 366 -9.65 9.99 -17.04
CA VAL A 366 -8.69 8.98 -17.48
C VAL A 366 -8.05 9.37 -18.80
N SER A 367 -6.84 8.89 -19.04
CA SER A 367 -6.15 9.08 -20.33
C SER A 367 -6.87 8.35 -21.46
N GLN A 368 -6.59 8.75 -22.72
CA GLN A 368 -7.10 8.05 -23.91
C GLN A 368 -6.74 6.55 -23.89
N ALA A 369 -5.53 6.24 -23.46
CA ALA A 369 -5.03 4.89 -23.34
C ALA A 369 -5.82 4.05 -22.34
N ALA A 370 -6.07 4.58 -21.14
CA ALA A 370 -6.86 3.91 -20.10
C ALA A 370 -8.31 3.70 -20.58
N ALA A 371 -8.93 4.72 -21.22
CA ALA A 371 -10.27 4.60 -21.80
C ALA A 371 -10.35 3.51 -22.87
N ASN A 372 -9.31 3.38 -23.72
CA ASN A 372 -9.25 2.31 -24.73
C ASN A 372 -9.02 0.93 -24.10
N GLN A 373 -8.25 0.82 -23.02
CA GLN A 373 -8.10 -0.43 -22.26
C GLN A 373 -9.42 -0.85 -21.62
N ARG A 374 -10.20 0.10 -21.07
CA ARG A 374 -11.54 -0.16 -20.53
C ARG A 374 -12.49 -0.67 -21.60
N ALA A 375 -12.53 -0.01 -22.76
CA ALA A 375 -13.31 -0.46 -23.91
C ALA A 375 -12.91 -1.85 -24.38
N GLY A 376 -11.62 -2.18 -24.42
CA GLY A 376 -11.12 -3.50 -24.80
C GLY A 376 -11.55 -4.65 -23.88
N ARG A 377 -12.22 -4.37 -22.75
CA ARG A 377 -12.75 -5.43 -21.86
C ARG A 377 -13.93 -6.18 -22.43
N CYS A 378 -14.74 -5.58 -23.31
CA CYS A 378 -15.91 -6.20 -23.92
C CYS A 378 -15.64 -6.94 -25.25
N GLY A 379 -14.48 -6.75 -25.91
CA GLY A 379 -14.13 -7.44 -27.17
C GLY A 379 -13.38 -8.77 -27.02
N ARG A 380 -13.58 -9.50 -25.91
CA ARG A 380 -12.82 -10.72 -25.62
C ARG A 380 -13.55 -12.01 -25.95
N VAL A 381 -14.85 -12.00 -25.80
CA VAL A 381 -15.70 -13.21 -25.94
C VAL A 381 -16.54 -13.13 -27.22
N ALA A 382 -16.95 -11.93 -27.59
CA ALA A 382 -17.77 -11.65 -28.78
C ALA A 382 -17.67 -10.14 -29.10
N ASP A 383 -18.32 -9.72 -30.18
CA ASP A 383 -18.48 -8.31 -30.51
C ASP A 383 -19.05 -7.54 -29.31
N GLY A 384 -18.40 -6.45 -28.98
CA GLY A 384 -18.70 -5.66 -27.80
C GLY A 384 -19.17 -4.25 -28.11
N ILE A 385 -19.82 -3.62 -27.13
CA ILE A 385 -20.20 -2.21 -27.17
C ILE A 385 -19.66 -1.52 -25.93
N CYS A 386 -19.02 -0.36 -26.11
CA CYS A 386 -18.55 0.49 -25.04
C CYS A 386 -19.28 1.86 -25.11
N ILE A 387 -20.08 2.17 -24.08
CA ILE A 387 -20.68 3.49 -23.90
C ILE A 387 -19.75 4.34 -23.04
N ARG A 388 -19.34 5.51 -23.57
CA ARG A 388 -18.58 6.54 -22.87
C ARG A 388 -19.53 7.65 -22.44
N LEU A 389 -19.63 7.88 -21.12
CA LEU A 389 -20.53 8.91 -20.56
C LEU A 389 -19.90 10.33 -20.61
N TYR A 390 -19.15 10.60 -21.65
CA TYR A 390 -18.50 11.88 -21.94
C TYR A 390 -18.43 12.05 -23.45
N ASP A 391 -18.17 13.26 -23.94
CA ASP A 391 -18.17 13.52 -25.36
C ASP A 391 -16.84 13.16 -26.08
N GLU A 392 -16.89 13.06 -27.39
CA GLU A 392 -15.73 12.68 -28.21
C GLU A 392 -14.66 13.78 -28.21
N LYS A 393 -15.05 15.06 -28.09
CA LYS A 393 -14.09 16.17 -28.04
C LYS A 393 -13.32 16.18 -26.74
N ASP A 394 -14.01 15.88 -25.61
CA ASP A 394 -13.37 15.69 -24.31
C ASP A 394 -12.37 14.53 -24.40
N PHE A 395 -12.76 13.38 -24.98
CA PHE A 395 -11.84 12.26 -25.18
C PHE A 395 -10.61 12.65 -26.00
N ALA A 396 -10.79 13.36 -27.12
CA ALA A 396 -9.70 13.79 -27.97
C ALA A 396 -8.75 14.78 -27.29
N GLY A 397 -9.27 15.61 -26.37
CA GLY A 397 -8.50 16.58 -25.59
C GLY A 397 -7.75 15.97 -24.39
N ARG A 398 -8.02 14.73 -24.02
CA ARG A 398 -7.39 14.06 -22.87
C ARG A 398 -5.93 13.72 -23.14
N PRO A 399 -5.07 13.65 -22.12
CA PRO A 399 -3.71 13.14 -22.26
C PRO A 399 -3.71 11.75 -22.91
N ARG A 400 -2.75 11.53 -23.81
CA ARG A 400 -2.62 10.23 -24.52
C ARG A 400 -2.36 9.08 -23.53
N PHE A 401 -1.52 9.32 -22.50
CA PHE A 401 -1.14 8.35 -21.48
C PHE A 401 -1.35 8.92 -20.07
N THR A 402 -1.51 8.06 -19.10
CA THR A 402 -1.53 8.43 -17.68
C THR A 402 -0.12 8.81 -17.24
N ASP A 403 0.02 9.90 -16.47
CA ASP A 403 1.30 10.29 -15.90
C ASP A 403 1.93 9.14 -15.09
N PRO A 404 3.23 8.83 -15.31
CA PRO A 404 3.94 7.84 -14.53
C PRO A 404 3.94 8.21 -13.03
N GLU A 405 4.02 7.20 -12.17
CA GLU A 405 4.01 7.43 -10.72
C GLU A 405 5.21 8.29 -10.26
N ILE A 406 6.35 8.19 -10.95
CA ILE A 406 7.56 8.97 -10.66
C ILE A 406 7.35 10.49 -10.78
N LEU A 407 6.41 10.92 -11.63
CA LEU A 407 6.09 12.34 -11.83
C LEU A 407 5.07 12.88 -10.82
N ARG A 408 4.39 12.00 -10.07
CA ARG A 408 3.27 12.37 -9.19
C ARG A 408 3.39 11.87 -7.75
N SER A 409 4.52 11.25 -7.36
CA SER A 409 4.79 10.72 -6.03
C SER A 409 6.02 11.35 -5.37
N SER A 410 6.18 11.17 -4.06
CA SER A 410 7.40 11.57 -3.35
C SER A 410 8.57 10.68 -3.75
N LEU A 411 9.71 11.27 -4.04
CA LEU A 411 10.91 10.57 -4.50
C LEU A 411 11.87 10.15 -3.37
N ALA A 412 11.58 10.50 -2.11
CA ALA A 412 12.49 10.23 -1.00
C ALA A 412 12.93 8.75 -0.91
N GLY A 413 11.98 7.82 -1.06
CA GLY A 413 12.28 6.37 -1.02
C GLY A 413 13.14 5.90 -2.20
N VAL A 414 12.97 6.49 -3.38
CA VAL A 414 13.77 6.18 -4.58
C VAL A 414 15.19 6.70 -4.40
N ILE A 415 15.34 7.97 -4.03
CA ILE A 415 16.65 8.62 -3.80
C ILE A 415 17.43 7.85 -2.73
N LEU A 416 16.79 7.50 -1.62
CA LEU A 416 17.39 6.71 -0.56
C LEU A 416 17.98 5.39 -1.06
N ARG A 417 17.23 4.67 -1.88
CA ARG A 417 17.68 3.40 -2.49
C ARG A 417 18.80 3.61 -3.50
N MET A 418 18.68 4.59 -4.39
CA MET A 418 19.69 4.90 -5.40
C MET A 418 21.06 5.19 -4.74
N LYS A 419 21.06 6.02 -3.73
CA LYS A 419 22.27 6.36 -2.95
C LYS A 419 22.84 5.13 -2.22
N SER A 420 21.98 4.30 -1.62
CA SER A 420 22.40 3.10 -0.91
C SER A 420 23.05 2.05 -1.84
N LEU A 421 22.53 1.90 -3.05
CA LEU A 421 23.02 0.94 -4.05
C LEU A 421 24.27 1.43 -4.79
N ARG A 422 24.71 2.66 -4.53
CA ARG A 422 25.83 3.30 -5.26
C ARG A 422 25.68 3.21 -6.77
N LEU A 423 24.44 3.36 -7.26
CA LEU A 423 24.10 3.26 -8.68
C LEU A 423 24.59 4.45 -9.51
N MET A 424 25.02 5.50 -8.81
CA MET A 424 25.56 6.69 -9.42
C MET A 424 27.05 6.76 -9.15
N ALA A 425 27.78 7.25 -10.12
CA ALA A 425 29.19 7.59 -9.92
C ALA A 425 29.32 8.64 -8.79
N GLU A 426 30.46 8.70 -8.15
CA GLU A 426 30.72 9.70 -7.11
C GLU A 426 30.55 11.10 -7.71
N GLY A 427 29.69 11.91 -7.09
CA GLY A 427 29.32 13.24 -7.60
C GLY A 427 28.20 13.28 -8.66
N ALA A 428 27.71 12.14 -9.17
CA ALA A 428 26.58 12.12 -10.09
C ALA A 428 25.26 12.47 -9.38
N ARG A 429 24.39 13.18 -10.08
CA ARG A 429 23.10 13.63 -9.58
C ARG A 429 21.99 12.62 -9.92
N VAL A 430 20.88 12.67 -9.19
CA VAL A 430 19.70 11.81 -9.43
C VAL A 430 19.13 12.03 -10.83
N GLU A 431 19.25 13.25 -11.36
CA GLU A 431 18.86 13.62 -12.72
C GLU A 431 19.63 12.84 -13.80
N ASP A 432 20.86 12.40 -13.51
CA ASP A 432 21.73 11.67 -14.44
C ASP A 432 21.37 10.17 -14.53
N PHE A 433 20.50 9.68 -13.63
CA PHE A 433 20.03 8.29 -13.68
C PHE A 433 19.10 8.11 -14.90
N PRO A 434 19.26 7.02 -15.67
CA PRO A 434 18.52 6.81 -16.92
C PRO A 434 17.06 6.39 -16.66
N PHE A 435 16.27 7.28 -16.09
CA PHE A 435 14.83 7.09 -16.02
C PHE A 435 14.21 7.10 -17.41
N LEU A 436 13.14 6.37 -17.60
CA LEU A 436 12.37 6.41 -18.86
C LEU A 436 11.79 7.82 -19.09
N GLU A 437 11.32 8.46 -18.03
CA GLU A 437 10.97 9.88 -17.95
C GLU A 437 11.61 10.46 -16.70
N PRO A 438 12.51 11.44 -16.83
CA PRO A 438 13.18 12.01 -15.66
C PRO A 438 12.19 12.82 -14.81
N PRO A 439 12.24 12.67 -13.47
CA PRO A 439 11.46 13.50 -12.57
C PRO A 439 11.93 14.96 -12.60
N SER A 440 11.05 15.88 -12.23
CA SER A 440 11.41 17.30 -12.17
C SER A 440 12.44 17.58 -11.07
N GLY A 441 13.34 18.55 -11.26
CA GLY A 441 14.30 18.98 -10.24
C GLY A 441 13.61 19.39 -8.93
N ARG A 442 12.38 19.93 -9.00
CA ARG A 442 11.57 20.23 -7.81
C ARG A 442 11.19 18.97 -7.03
N ALA A 443 10.81 17.89 -7.70
CA ALA A 443 10.47 16.63 -7.06
C ALA A 443 11.70 15.98 -6.39
N ILE A 444 12.84 16.07 -7.03
CA ILE A 444 14.13 15.59 -6.51
C ILE A 444 14.54 16.40 -5.27
N ALA A 445 14.50 17.73 -5.35
CA ALA A 445 14.81 18.62 -4.22
C ALA A 445 13.88 18.35 -3.02
N ASP A 446 12.60 18.10 -3.27
CA ASP A 446 11.61 17.72 -2.25
C ASP A 446 11.95 16.38 -1.58
N GLY A 447 12.37 15.40 -2.37
CA GLY A 447 12.80 14.09 -1.87
C GLY A 447 14.05 14.22 -0.96
N TYR A 448 15.07 14.98 -1.36
CA TYR A 448 16.24 15.28 -0.53
C TYR A 448 15.87 16.05 0.74
N GLN A 449 14.96 17.02 0.63
CA GLN A 449 14.47 17.76 1.79
C GLN A 449 13.84 16.83 2.82
N LEU A 450 12.99 15.90 2.39
CA LEU A 450 12.39 14.90 3.29
C LEU A 450 13.46 14.00 3.92
N LEU A 451 14.44 13.53 3.15
CA LEU A 451 15.53 12.72 3.69
C LEU A 451 16.39 13.51 4.70
N GLY A 452 16.63 14.79 4.46
CA GLY A 452 17.28 15.68 5.41
C GLY A 452 16.46 15.88 6.69
N GLU A 453 15.13 16.06 6.57
CA GLU A 453 14.22 16.17 7.72
C GLU A 453 14.23 14.90 8.58
N LEU A 454 14.34 13.72 7.96
CA LEU A 454 14.46 12.44 8.65
C LEU A 454 15.87 12.18 9.22
N GLY A 455 16.85 13.04 8.93
CA GLY A 455 18.25 12.84 9.28
C GLY A 455 18.95 11.76 8.46
N ALA A 456 18.34 11.31 7.36
CA ALA A 456 18.85 10.25 6.50
C ALA A 456 19.87 10.74 5.46
N ALA A 457 19.83 12.02 5.10
CA ALA A 457 20.81 12.67 4.23
C ALA A 457 21.39 13.91 4.90
N ASP A 458 22.64 14.23 4.62
CA ASP A 458 23.32 15.45 5.03
C ASP A 458 23.09 16.60 4.05
N ASP A 459 23.75 17.75 4.28
CA ASP A 459 23.64 18.94 3.44
C ASP A 459 24.21 18.76 2.03
N ALA A 460 25.13 17.81 1.86
CA ALA A 460 25.68 17.43 0.56
C ALA A 460 24.79 16.44 -0.19
N GLY A 461 23.69 15.97 0.45
CA GLY A 461 22.81 14.95 -0.09
C GLY A 461 23.35 13.52 0.05
N GLU A 462 24.43 13.32 0.82
CA GLU A 462 25.00 12.00 1.07
C GLU A 462 24.31 11.31 2.26
N LEU A 463 24.26 9.96 2.20
CA LEU A 463 23.59 9.19 3.25
C LEU A 463 24.38 9.25 4.57
N THR A 464 23.70 9.65 5.62
CA THR A 464 24.20 9.52 7.00
C THR A 464 24.29 8.04 7.41
N PRO A 465 24.93 7.70 8.55
CA PRO A 465 24.84 6.34 9.11
C PRO A 465 23.39 5.88 9.28
N LEU A 466 22.51 6.76 9.77
CA LEU A 466 21.07 6.52 9.88
C LEU A 466 20.41 6.28 8.52
N GLY A 467 20.76 7.08 7.50
CA GLY A 467 20.25 6.90 6.14
C GLY A 467 20.64 5.55 5.54
N ARG A 468 21.86 5.08 5.79
CA ARG A 468 22.30 3.76 5.34
C ARG A 468 21.54 2.62 6.04
N GLU A 469 21.24 2.75 7.33
CA GLU A 469 20.43 1.79 8.07
C GLU A 469 18.97 1.81 7.57
N LEU A 470 18.41 3.00 7.37
CA LEU A 470 17.06 3.20 6.85
C LEU A 470 16.88 2.61 5.44
N ALA A 471 17.88 2.73 4.58
CA ALA A 471 17.82 2.20 3.22
C ALA A 471 17.75 0.66 3.15
N ARG A 472 18.22 -0.05 4.18
CA ARG A 472 18.14 -1.51 4.28
C ARG A 472 16.74 -2.01 4.62
N LEU A 473 15.88 -1.12 5.14
CA LEU A 473 14.52 -1.47 5.49
C LEU A 473 13.62 -1.41 4.24
N PRO A 474 12.87 -2.46 3.91
CA PRO A 474 11.94 -2.47 2.77
C PRO A 474 10.64 -1.71 3.12
N LEU A 475 10.76 -0.50 3.66
CA LEU A 475 9.68 0.29 4.22
C LEU A 475 9.66 1.70 3.63
N ASP A 476 8.57 2.41 3.85
CA ASP A 476 8.53 3.87 3.66
C ASP A 476 9.56 4.53 4.61
N PRO A 477 10.33 5.53 4.16
CA PRO A 477 11.37 6.17 4.97
C PRO A 477 10.86 6.74 6.29
N ARG A 478 9.65 7.30 6.35
CA ARG A 478 9.05 7.84 7.58
C ARG A 478 8.76 6.72 8.57
N VAL A 479 8.15 5.63 8.10
CA VAL A 479 7.84 4.45 8.92
C VAL A 479 9.12 3.80 9.41
N GLY A 480 10.11 3.61 8.55
CA GLY A 480 11.42 3.10 8.92
C GLY A 480 12.10 3.96 10.00
N ARG A 481 12.02 5.29 9.87
CA ARG A 481 12.59 6.22 10.87
C ARG A 481 11.93 6.10 12.24
N MET A 482 10.60 5.94 12.29
CA MET A 482 9.86 5.68 13.55
C MET A 482 10.35 4.39 14.21
N ILE A 483 10.53 3.31 13.44
CA ILE A 483 10.96 2.00 13.95
C ILE A 483 12.39 2.08 14.51
N LEU A 484 13.32 2.74 13.81
CA LEU A 484 14.68 2.95 14.30
C LEU A 484 14.68 3.74 15.61
N ALA A 485 13.91 4.83 15.68
CA ALA A 485 13.76 5.62 16.89
C ALA A 485 13.06 4.86 18.03
N GLY A 486 12.10 4.02 17.70
CA GLY A 486 11.43 3.13 18.67
C GLY A 486 12.41 2.15 19.31
N ARG A 487 13.34 1.59 18.53
CA ARG A 487 14.45 0.77 19.06
C ARG A 487 15.34 1.56 19.99
N GLU A 488 15.77 2.75 19.59
CA GLU A 488 16.68 3.61 20.37
C GLU A 488 16.06 4.06 21.71
N ARG A 489 14.73 4.23 21.77
CA ARG A 489 13.99 4.75 22.93
C ARG A 489 13.29 3.67 23.74
N GLY A 490 13.51 2.38 23.45
CA GLY A 490 12.83 1.28 24.15
C GLY A 490 11.31 1.27 23.96
N ALA A 491 10.82 1.68 22.79
CA ALA A 491 9.40 1.73 22.41
C ALA A 491 9.10 0.91 21.13
N LEU A 492 10.00 -0.02 20.78
CA LEU A 492 9.94 -0.73 19.49
C LEU A 492 8.64 -1.50 19.32
N ARG A 493 8.19 -2.21 20.36
CA ARG A 493 6.97 -3.00 20.34
C ARG A 493 5.73 -2.16 20.04
N GLU A 494 5.57 -1.04 20.71
CA GLU A 494 4.44 -0.13 20.54
C GLU A 494 4.50 0.56 19.18
N VAL A 495 5.69 0.96 18.75
CA VAL A 495 5.90 1.58 17.44
C VAL A 495 5.56 0.61 16.31
N LEU A 496 5.90 -0.68 16.42
CA LEU A 496 5.53 -1.68 15.41
C LEU A 496 4.00 -1.83 15.26
N VAL A 497 3.26 -1.80 16.37
CA VAL A 497 1.79 -1.84 16.35
C VAL A 497 1.24 -0.60 15.66
N ILE A 498 1.73 0.60 16.01
CA ILE A 498 1.22 1.86 15.44
C ILE A 498 1.64 2.01 13.99
N ALA A 499 2.89 1.75 13.64
CA ALA A 499 3.39 1.83 12.27
C ALA A 499 2.64 0.88 11.32
N SER A 500 2.30 -0.32 11.81
CA SER A 500 1.48 -1.26 11.04
C SER A 500 0.02 -0.77 10.89
N ALA A 501 -0.56 -0.14 11.93
CA ALA A 501 -1.88 0.46 11.87
C ALA A 501 -1.94 1.62 10.86
N LEU A 502 -0.92 2.48 10.86
CA LEU A 502 -0.81 3.60 9.92
C LEU A 502 -0.59 3.16 8.46
N SER A 503 -0.16 1.93 8.24
CA SER A 503 0.07 1.36 6.92
C SER A 503 -1.18 0.70 6.30
N VAL A 504 -2.29 0.63 7.03
CA VAL A 504 -3.58 0.10 6.59
C VAL A 504 -4.67 1.15 6.76
N GLN A 505 -5.78 0.97 6.09
CA GLN A 505 -6.97 1.77 6.39
C GLN A 505 -7.46 1.44 7.80
N ASP A 506 -7.98 2.48 8.51
CA ASP A 506 -8.55 2.30 9.85
C ASP A 506 -9.51 1.10 9.88
N VAL A 507 -9.30 0.22 10.84
CA VAL A 507 -10.07 -1.01 10.99
C VAL A 507 -11.48 -0.76 11.54
N ARG A 508 -11.75 0.43 12.07
CA ARG A 508 -13.06 0.85 12.59
C ARG A 508 -13.97 1.23 11.43
N ASP A 509 -15.07 0.52 11.27
CA ASP A 509 -16.12 0.81 10.28
C ASP A 509 -17.16 1.77 10.88
N ARG A 510 -17.59 2.76 10.09
CA ARG A 510 -18.62 3.73 10.47
C ARG A 510 -19.70 3.78 9.37
N PRO A 511 -20.60 2.79 9.31
CA PRO A 511 -21.70 2.80 8.33
C PRO A 511 -22.57 4.05 8.52
N LEU A 512 -22.99 4.68 7.42
CA LEU A 512 -23.77 5.94 7.46
C LEU A 512 -25.04 5.82 8.32
N GLU A 513 -25.72 4.68 8.23
CA GLU A 513 -26.97 4.43 8.94
C GLU A 513 -26.79 4.12 10.45
N GLN A 514 -25.57 3.77 10.86
CA GLN A 514 -25.26 3.29 12.21
C GLN A 514 -24.08 4.04 12.84
N GLN A 515 -23.79 5.26 12.43
CA GLN A 515 -22.62 6.02 12.90
C GLN A 515 -22.60 6.19 14.41
N ALA A 516 -23.74 6.57 15.03
CA ALA A 516 -23.83 6.78 16.48
C ALA A 516 -23.54 5.49 17.27
N GLN A 517 -24.04 4.35 16.80
CA GLN A 517 -23.76 3.04 17.42
C GLN A 517 -22.30 2.65 17.27
N ALA A 518 -21.72 2.86 16.07
CA ALA A 518 -20.31 2.58 15.82
C ALA A 518 -19.42 3.45 16.71
N ASP A 519 -19.69 4.75 16.82
CA ASP A 519 -18.95 5.68 17.68
C ASP A 519 -19.02 5.27 19.16
N GLN A 520 -20.19 4.86 19.63
CA GLN A 520 -20.36 4.34 20.98
C GLN A 520 -19.51 3.08 21.25
N GLN A 521 -19.45 2.16 20.27
CA GLN A 521 -18.62 0.96 20.39
C GLN A 521 -17.13 1.26 20.31
N HIS A 522 -16.73 2.28 19.57
CA HIS A 522 -15.33 2.66 19.38
C HIS A 522 -14.80 3.52 20.56
N ALA A 523 -15.67 4.21 21.30
CA ALA A 523 -15.28 5.09 22.42
C ALA A 523 -14.41 4.40 23.48
N LYS A 524 -14.54 3.08 23.67
CA LYS A 524 -13.69 2.30 24.60
C LYS A 524 -12.21 2.25 24.20
N PHE A 525 -11.89 2.56 22.94
CA PHE A 525 -10.51 2.61 22.44
C PHE A 525 -9.94 4.02 22.45
N ASP A 526 -10.75 5.03 22.74
CA ASP A 526 -10.30 6.41 22.74
C ASP A 526 -9.31 6.69 23.87
N ASP A 527 -8.41 7.61 23.61
CA ASP A 527 -7.48 8.14 24.59
C ASP A 527 -7.52 9.67 24.55
N GLU A 528 -7.51 10.31 25.73
CA GLU A 528 -7.69 11.75 25.87
C GLU A 528 -6.55 12.56 25.26
N LYS A 529 -5.36 11.99 25.20
CA LYS A 529 -4.13 12.69 24.77
C LYS A 529 -3.63 12.23 23.40
N SER A 530 -3.97 11.01 22.95
CA SER A 530 -3.36 10.41 21.76
C SER A 530 -4.23 9.39 21.06
N GLU A 531 -4.56 9.64 19.81
CA GLU A 531 -5.18 8.63 18.94
C GLU A 531 -4.22 7.47 18.60
N PHE A 532 -2.89 7.67 18.71
CA PHE A 532 -1.92 6.58 18.59
C PHE A 532 -2.04 5.59 19.75
N SER A 533 -2.23 6.09 20.97
CA SER A 533 -2.52 5.23 22.13
C SER A 533 -3.83 4.45 21.95
N GLY A 534 -4.78 5.01 21.22
CA GLY A 534 -6.02 4.31 20.84
C GLY A 534 -5.77 3.07 19.99
N TYR A 535 -4.79 3.07 19.08
CA TYR A 535 -4.41 1.88 18.33
C TYR A 535 -3.82 0.78 19.24
N LEU A 536 -3.07 1.15 20.25
CA LEU A 536 -2.53 0.18 21.23
C LEU A 536 -3.66 -0.48 22.05
N LYS A 537 -4.63 0.32 22.52
CA LYS A 537 -5.82 -0.21 23.23
C LYS A 537 -6.63 -1.14 22.35
N LEU A 538 -6.84 -0.78 21.09
CA LEU A 538 -7.55 -1.61 20.13
C LEU A 538 -6.78 -2.90 19.80
N TRP A 539 -5.46 -2.82 19.64
CA TRP A 539 -4.61 -3.99 19.42
C TRP A 539 -4.67 -4.97 20.57
N GLN A 540 -4.56 -4.47 21.81
CA GLN A 540 -4.69 -5.29 23.00
C GLN A 540 -6.07 -5.96 23.07
N TRP A 541 -7.14 -5.21 22.81
CA TRP A 541 -8.50 -5.76 22.77
C TRP A 541 -8.65 -6.86 21.71
N LEU A 542 -8.04 -6.70 20.52
CA LEU A 542 -8.05 -7.73 19.47
C LEU A 542 -7.31 -9.01 19.89
N GLN A 543 -6.23 -8.88 20.66
CA GLN A 543 -5.51 -10.03 21.23
C GLN A 543 -6.35 -10.74 22.29
N ASP A 544 -6.94 -10.00 23.22
CA ASP A 544 -7.80 -10.52 24.29
C ASP A 544 -9.06 -11.18 23.73
N ALA A 545 -9.66 -10.58 22.70
CA ALA A 545 -10.80 -11.14 22.00
C ALA A 545 -10.48 -12.51 21.39
N ARG A 546 -9.32 -12.65 20.76
CA ARG A 546 -8.88 -13.92 20.18
C ARG A 546 -8.55 -14.97 21.23
N GLY A 547 -8.03 -14.55 22.39
CA GLY A 547 -7.79 -15.40 23.56
C GLY A 547 -9.05 -15.76 24.34
N GLY A 548 -10.22 -15.24 23.99
CA GLY A 548 -11.49 -15.48 24.69
C GLY A 548 -11.70 -14.61 25.93
N ARG A 549 -10.71 -13.81 26.36
CA ARG A 549 -10.80 -12.97 27.58
C ARG A 549 -11.88 -11.90 27.48
N THR A 550 -12.00 -11.26 26.33
CA THR A 550 -13.02 -10.20 26.09
C THR A 550 -14.44 -10.76 26.14
N VAL A 551 -14.66 -11.99 25.65
CA VAL A 551 -15.99 -12.65 25.72
C VAL A 551 -16.37 -12.96 27.14
N ALA A 552 -15.42 -13.41 27.97
CA ALA A 552 -15.64 -13.66 29.38
C ALA A 552 -16.00 -12.37 30.15
N ALA A 553 -15.26 -11.27 29.89
CA ALA A 553 -15.54 -9.96 30.48
C ALA A 553 -16.93 -9.42 30.09
N THR A 554 -17.30 -9.53 28.80
CA THR A 554 -18.61 -9.08 28.30
C THR A 554 -19.75 -9.91 28.92
N ARG A 555 -19.58 -11.24 29.06
CA ARG A 555 -20.55 -12.09 29.75
C ARG A 555 -20.70 -11.71 31.25
N ALA A 556 -19.58 -11.43 31.94
CA ALA A 556 -19.60 -10.99 33.31
C ALA A 556 -20.32 -9.63 33.47
N GLN A 557 -20.09 -8.68 32.56
CA GLN A 557 -20.81 -7.40 32.56
C GLN A 557 -22.30 -7.55 32.25
N MET A 558 -22.70 -8.40 31.32
CA MET A 558 -24.11 -8.70 31.05
C MET A 558 -24.77 -9.40 32.25
N GLN A 559 -24.06 -10.27 32.92
CA GLN A 559 -24.56 -10.92 34.13
C GLN A 559 -24.73 -9.92 35.31
N GLN A 560 -23.81 -8.95 35.44
CA GLN A 560 -23.93 -7.86 36.41
C GLN A 560 -25.07 -6.89 36.07
N GLN A 561 -25.25 -6.53 34.79
CA GLN A 561 -26.37 -5.67 34.37
C GLN A 561 -27.73 -6.36 34.49
N HIS A 562 -27.79 -7.67 34.25
CA HIS A 562 -29.03 -8.46 34.46
C HIS A 562 -29.20 -8.97 35.89
N GLY A 563 -28.13 -9.03 36.69
CA GLY A 563 -28.15 -9.39 38.09
C GLY A 563 -28.72 -8.30 39.03
N GLY A 564 -28.66 -7.02 38.58
CA GLY A 564 -29.20 -5.90 39.37
C GLY A 564 -30.73 -5.77 39.36
N ALA A 565 -31.46 -6.52 38.53
CA ALA A 565 -32.91 -6.43 38.40
C ALA A 565 -33.68 -7.63 39.02
N ARG A 566 -32.99 -8.62 39.60
CA ARG A 566 -33.66 -9.64 40.38
C ARG A 566 -33.75 -9.15 41.87
N LYS A 567 -34.76 -8.32 42.16
CA LYS A 567 -35.30 -8.26 43.50
C LYS A 567 -35.60 -9.69 43.87
N ALA A 568 -34.96 -10.17 44.93
CA ALA A 568 -35.27 -11.48 45.54
C ALA A 568 -36.77 -11.53 45.82
N VAL A 569 -37.51 -12.24 44.99
CA VAL A 569 -38.93 -12.53 45.25
C VAL A 569 -38.92 -13.41 46.47
N ASN A 570 -39.46 -12.89 47.55
CA ASN A 570 -39.63 -13.68 48.79
C ASN A 570 -40.63 -14.79 48.48
N VAL A 571 -40.11 -15.97 48.12
CA VAL A 571 -40.88 -17.16 47.69
C VAL A 571 -41.84 -17.58 48.80
N ALA A 572 -41.56 -17.23 50.09
CA ALA A 572 -42.47 -17.55 51.25
C ALA A 572 -43.74 -16.69 51.23
N ALA A 573 -43.76 -15.55 50.53
CA ALA A 573 -44.92 -14.66 50.43
C ALA A 573 -45.83 -14.93 49.21
N LEU A 574 -45.51 -15.89 48.34
CA LEU A 574 -46.30 -16.23 47.16
C LEU A 574 -47.42 -17.25 47.52
N PRO A 575 -48.57 -17.19 46.82
CA PRO A 575 -49.67 -18.20 46.97
C PRO A 575 -49.14 -19.59 46.65
N VAL A 576 -49.68 -20.62 47.31
CA VAL A 576 -49.26 -22.03 47.27
C VAL A 576 -49.21 -22.55 45.77
N ALA A 577 -50.19 -22.15 44.97
CA ALA A 577 -50.21 -22.51 43.54
C ALA A 577 -49.01 -22.02 42.76
N GLN A 578 -48.54 -20.76 42.99
CA GLN A 578 -47.37 -20.19 42.33
C GLN A 578 -46.05 -20.79 42.83
N ARG A 579 -45.97 -21.17 44.11
CA ARG A 579 -44.84 -21.93 44.65
C ARG A 579 -44.70 -23.31 44.02
N ALA A 580 -45.83 -24.00 43.77
CA ALA A 580 -45.86 -25.31 43.10
C ALA A 580 -45.43 -25.21 41.62
N GLU A 581 -45.86 -24.18 40.92
CA GLU A 581 -45.43 -23.94 39.51
C GLU A 581 -43.94 -23.62 39.39
N MET A 582 -43.40 -22.81 40.28
CA MET A 582 -41.95 -22.52 40.30
C MET A 582 -41.13 -23.78 40.68
N ALA A 583 -41.61 -24.61 41.59
CA ALA A 583 -40.96 -25.88 41.94
C ALA A 583 -40.98 -26.85 40.74
N LEU A 584 -42.12 -26.93 40.05
CA LEU A 584 -42.28 -27.77 38.85
C LEU A 584 -41.42 -27.31 37.67
N ALA A 585 -41.27 -25.99 37.47
CA ALA A 585 -40.38 -25.40 36.49
C ALA A 585 -38.90 -25.67 36.80
N ALA A 586 -38.50 -25.57 38.06
CA ALA A 586 -37.15 -25.88 38.52
C ALA A 586 -36.83 -27.38 38.37
N ALA A 587 -37.80 -28.26 38.69
CA ALA A 587 -37.65 -29.70 38.48
C ALA A 587 -37.56 -30.08 36.99
N ARG A 588 -38.34 -29.45 36.08
CA ARG A 588 -38.23 -29.65 34.62
C ARG A 588 -36.88 -29.18 34.09
N GLN A 589 -36.32 -28.10 34.63
CA GLN A 589 -34.99 -27.60 34.24
C GLN A 589 -33.86 -28.53 34.75
N ALA A 590 -34.00 -29.13 35.91
CA ALA A 590 -33.06 -30.13 36.46
C ALA A 590 -33.13 -31.46 35.67
N LEU A 591 -34.33 -31.91 35.24
CA LEU A 591 -34.50 -33.12 34.41
C LEU A 591 -34.03 -32.93 32.99
N GLY A 592 -34.17 -31.73 32.42
CA GLY A 592 -33.65 -31.39 31.10
C GLY A 592 -32.11 -31.34 31.02
N ALA A 593 -31.45 -31.16 32.13
CA ALA A 593 -29.96 -31.17 32.19
C ALA A 593 -29.36 -32.58 32.37
N SER A 594 -30.19 -33.58 32.69
CA SER A 594 -29.75 -34.96 32.98
C SER A 594 -29.85 -35.91 31.76
N THR A 595 -30.43 -35.46 30.65
CA THR A 595 -30.63 -36.34 29.46
C THR A 595 -29.65 -36.05 28.30
N ALA A 596 -28.59 -35.27 28.55
CA ALA A 596 -27.57 -34.93 27.51
C ALA A 596 -26.22 -35.67 27.67
N ALA A 597 -26.17 -36.75 28.45
CA ALA A 597 -24.98 -37.61 28.54
C ALA A 597 -25.25 -38.95 27.87
N GLY A 598 -25.09 -38.99 26.55
CA GLY A 598 -25.03 -40.22 25.78
C GLY A 598 -23.61 -40.81 25.78
N PRO A 599 -23.43 -42.12 25.61
CA PRO A 599 -22.17 -42.82 25.88
C PRO A 599 -21.11 -42.60 24.81
N SER A 600 -19.84 -42.52 25.23
CA SER A 600 -18.68 -42.47 24.40
C SER A 600 -18.53 -43.74 23.54
N PRO A 601 -18.16 -43.65 22.27
CA PRO A 601 -17.75 -44.79 21.48
C PRO A 601 -16.30 -45.19 21.80
N GLN A 602 -16.11 -46.50 22.01
CA GLN A 602 -14.81 -47.17 22.13
C GLN A 602 -13.99 -47.11 20.82
N PRO A 603 -12.66 -47.20 20.88
CA PRO A 603 -11.77 -47.12 19.76
C PRO A 603 -11.67 -48.43 19.00
N SER A 604 -11.73 -48.41 17.69
CA SER A 604 -11.43 -49.52 16.82
C SER A 604 -10.06 -49.28 16.10
N PRO A 605 -9.37 -50.34 15.55
CA PRO A 605 -7.93 -50.42 15.53
C PRO A 605 -7.27 -49.94 14.24
N ARG A 606 -6.04 -49.52 14.45
CA ARG A 606 -4.85 -49.44 13.54
C ARG A 606 -5.03 -49.68 12.03
N GLY A 607 -4.82 -48.61 11.24
CA GLY A 607 -4.34 -48.67 9.88
C GLY A 607 -3.11 -47.78 9.68
N ARG A 608 -2.02 -48.35 9.16
CA ARG A 608 -0.73 -47.70 8.86
C ARG A 608 -0.85 -46.73 7.68
N GLY A 609 -0.13 -45.61 7.75
CA GLY A 609 0.25 -44.88 6.55
C GLY A 609 0.62 -43.42 6.78
N GLY A 610 1.87 -43.07 6.61
CA GLY A 610 2.31 -41.81 6.04
C GLY A 610 2.45 -40.62 6.98
N LYS A 611 3.60 -40.40 7.59
CA LYS A 611 4.03 -39.17 8.24
C LYS A 611 4.49 -38.18 7.19
N THR A 612 3.80 -37.05 7.07
CA THR A 612 4.36 -35.79 6.58
C THR A 612 4.67 -34.90 7.79
N PRO A 613 5.88 -34.33 7.91
CA PRO A 613 6.21 -33.45 9.02
C PRO A 613 5.66 -32.04 8.74
N THR A 614 4.55 -31.70 9.34
CA THR A 614 4.17 -30.33 9.55
C THR A 614 4.99 -29.78 10.70
N LEU A 615 5.85 -28.80 10.43
CA LEU A 615 6.52 -28.01 11.44
C LEU A 615 5.48 -27.28 12.30
N PRO A 616 5.48 -27.42 13.61
CA PRO A 616 4.64 -26.64 14.49
C PRO A 616 5.31 -25.29 14.71
N LEU A 617 4.75 -24.22 14.16
CA LEU A 617 4.96 -22.88 14.66
C LEU A 617 4.23 -22.71 15.98
N SER A 618 4.80 -23.27 17.05
CA SER A 618 4.44 -22.91 18.42
C SER A 618 5.25 -21.69 18.81
N TYR A 619 4.67 -20.53 18.73
CA TYR A 619 5.16 -19.34 19.41
C TYR A 619 4.58 -19.33 20.83
N ALA A 620 5.27 -19.93 21.76
CA ALA A 620 5.09 -19.74 23.19
C ALA A 620 6.06 -18.66 23.64
N GLY A 621 5.62 -17.43 23.63
CA GLY A 621 6.22 -16.37 24.45
C GLY A 621 5.77 -16.61 25.91
N GLU A 622 6.68 -17.05 26.72
CA GLU A 622 6.49 -17.27 28.15
C GLU A 622 6.23 -15.95 28.89
N GLY A 623 5.29 -16.04 29.82
CA GLY A 623 5.19 -15.18 30.98
C GLY A 623 4.04 -14.19 31.00
N TRP A 624 2.84 -14.69 31.38
CA TRP A 624 1.87 -14.04 32.26
C TRP A 624 0.75 -15.05 32.57
N GLY A 625 0.67 -15.49 33.80
CA GLY A 625 -0.46 -16.07 34.55
C GLY A 625 -1.38 -17.06 33.83
N GLU A 626 -1.27 -18.33 34.18
CA GLU A 626 -2.18 -19.41 33.79
C GLU A 626 -3.60 -19.14 34.29
N GLY A 627 -4.49 -18.89 33.38
CA GLY A 627 -5.91 -19.15 33.48
C GLY A 627 -6.33 -19.73 32.14
N ALA A 628 -6.81 -20.95 32.07
CA ALA A 628 -7.21 -21.67 30.87
C ALA A 628 -8.35 -20.91 30.15
N ALA A 629 -7.98 -19.91 29.34
CA ALA A 629 -8.92 -19.18 28.49
C ALA A 629 -9.18 -20.02 27.25
N HIS A 630 -10.40 -20.54 27.09
CA HIS A 630 -10.83 -21.22 25.87
C HIS A 630 -10.71 -20.27 24.67
N LYS A 631 -9.85 -20.61 23.71
CA LYS A 631 -9.77 -19.90 22.43
C LYS A 631 -11.13 -19.97 21.76
N ILE A 632 -11.69 -18.80 21.40
CA ILE A 632 -12.95 -18.74 20.65
C ILE A 632 -12.73 -19.22 19.21
N SER A 633 -13.79 -19.79 18.62
CA SER A 633 -13.76 -20.18 17.21
C SER A 633 -13.58 -18.97 16.28
N ASN A 634 -13.01 -19.17 15.10
CA ASN A 634 -12.86 -18.09 14.10
C ASN A 634 -14.21 -17.41 13.79
N ARG A 635 -15.31 -18.19 13.71
CA ARG A 635 -16.65 -17.65 13.45
C ARG A 635 -17.13 -16.74 14.56
N GLN A 636 -16.92 -17.12 15.83
CA GLN A 636 -17.27 -16.29 17.00
C GLN A 636 -16.41 -15.03 17.05
N TYR A 637 -15.12 -15.14 16.72
CA TYR A 637 -14.24 -13.98 16.64
C TYR A 637 -14.69 -12.99 15.57
N GLU A 638 -14.99 -13.45 14.36
CA GLU A 638 -15.50 -12.60 13.28
C GLU A 638 -16.84 -11.95 13.63
N GLN A 639 -17.74 -12.69 14.29
CA GLN A 639 -19.01 -12.14 14.77
C GLN A 639 -18.79 -11.05 15.81
N LEU A 640 -17.88 -11.25 16.75
CA LEU A 640 -17.52 -10.23 17.76
C LEU A 640 -16.96 -8.96 17.12
N LEU A 641 -16.10 -9.08 16.10
CA LEU A 641 -15.59 -7.93 15.37
C LEU A 641 -16.71 -7.15 14.69
N ARG A 642 -17.62 -7.82 13.97
CA ARG A 642 -18.75 -7.18 13.29
C ARG A 642 -19.70 -6.48 14.27
N GLN A 643 -19.98 -7.08 15.43
CA GLN A 643 -20.81 -6.48 16.49
C GLN A 643 -20.20 -5.20 17.07
N ASN A 644 -18.87 -5.05 16.98
CA ASN A 644 -18.16 -3.87 17.42
C ASN A 644 -17.78 -2.92 16.26
N PHE A 645 -18.38 -3.09 15.07
CA PHE A 645 -18.09 -2.31 13.88
C PHE A 645 -16.59 -2.30 13.53
N ILE A 646 -15.94 -3.47 13.63
CA ILE A 646 -14.53 -3.65 13.28
C ILE A 646 -14.43 -4.55 12.05
N SER A 647 -13.77 -4.08 11.02
CA SER A 647 -13.56 -4.77 9.76
C SER A 647 -12.64 -5.98 9.92
N VAL A 648 -13.20 -7.17 9.78
CA VAL A 648 -12.45 -8.44 9.86
C VAL A 648 -11.27 -8.47 8.89
N ARG A 649 -11.48 -7.96 7.67
CA ARG A 649 -10.47 -7.90 6.63
C ARG A 649 -9.32 -6.98 7.02
N ARG A 650 -9.62 -5.73 7.42
CA ARG A 650 -8.58 -4.75 7.78
C ARG A 650 -7.79 -5.20 9.02
N VAL A 651 -8.44 -5.90 9.96
CA VAL A 651 -7.73 -6.52 11.10
C VAL A 651 -6.75 -7.60 10.63
N ARG A 652 -7.09 -8.41 9.62
CA ARG A 652 -6.16 -9.37 9.03
C ARG A 652 -4.99 -8.64 8.35
N GLU A 653 -5.27 -7.64 7.53
CA GLU A 653 -4.25 -6.80 6.89
C GLU A 653 -3.31 -6.14 7.91
N TRP A 654 -3.86 -5.59 9.00
CA TRP A 654 -3.06 -5.00 10.08
C TRP A 654 -2.13 -6.02 10.73
N ARG A 655 -2.65 -7.21 11.06
CA ARG A 655 -1.83 -8.30 11.62
C ARG A 655 -0.75 -8.77 10.66
N ASP A 656 -1.09 -8.88 9.40
CA ASP A 656 -0.12 -9.29 8.37
C ASP A 656 1.02 -8.27 8.30
N ILE A 657 0.73 -6.97 8.26
CA ILE A 657 1.76 -5.94 8.26
C ILE A 657 2.55 -5.93 9.56
N TYR A 658 1.89 -6.07 10.72
CA TYR A 658 2.60 -6.20 12.00
C TYR A 658 3.59 -7.37 11.97
N THR A 659 3.14 -8.57 11.55
CA THR A 659 4.00 -9.76 11.46
C THR A 659 5.20 -9.51 10.55
N GLN A 660 5.01 -8.75 9.50
CA GLN A 660 6.03 -8.39 8.53
C GLN A 660 7.09 -7.46 9.11
N LEU A 661 6.65 -6.41 9.80
CA LEU A 661 7.54 -5.49 10.49
C LEU A 661 8.33 -6.23 11.57
N HIS A 662 7.64 -7.11 12.30
CA HIS A 662 8.27 -7.98 13.29
C HIS A 662 9.31 -8.93 12.67
N THR A 663 9.05 -9.48 11.48
CA THR A 663 10.02 -10.31 10.76
C THR A 663 11.29 -9.52 10.41
N VAL A 664 11.13 -8.28 9.90
CA VAL A 664 12.26 -7.39 9.63
C VAL A 664 13.08 -7.14 10.90
N VAL A 665 12.41 -6.87 12.03
CA VAL A 665 13.05 -6.66 13.34
C VAL A 665 13.83 -7.90 13.76
N ALA A 666 13.24 -9.10 13.60
CA ALA A 666 13.86 -10.37 13.95
C ALA A 666 15.08 -10.70 13.05
N GLU A 667 14.97 -10.44 11.74
CA GLU A 667 16.09 -10.62 10.79
C GLU A 667 17.29 -9.72 11.14
N HIS A 668 17.03 -8.53 11.69
CA HIS A 668 18.07 -7.61 12.16
C HIS A 668 18.50 -7.89 13.62
N GLN A 669 17.93 -8.91 14.28
CA GLN A 669 18.21 -9.28 15.67
C GLN A 669 17.97 -8.13 16.66
N TRP A 670 17.00 -7.26 16.40
CA TRP A 670 16.64 -6.18 17.31
C TRP A 670 15.74 -6.70 18.43
N ALA A 671 16.12 -6.41 19.67
CA ALA A 671 15.33 -6.79 20.84
C ALA A 671 14.15 -5.82 21.02
N GLU A 672 12.95 -6.38 21.21
CA GLU A 672 11.78 -5.61 21.64
C GLU A 672 11.86 -5.27 23.12
N ASN A 673 11.27 -4.14 23.49
CA ASN A 673 11.19 -3.74 24.89
C ASN A 673 10.25 -4.68 25.68
N THR A 674 10.70 -5.08 26.87
CA THR A 674 9.94 -5.96 27.80
C THR A 674 8.96 -5.18 28.66
N ARG A 675 9.25 -3.91 28.94
CA ARG A 675 8.36 -3.00 29.68
C ARG A 675 7.61 -2.08 28.72
N PRO A 676 6.35 -1.72 28.99
CA PRO A 676 5.64 -0.73 28.19
C PRO A 676 6.42 0.59 28.10
N ALA A 677 6.48 1.16 26.90
CA ALA A 677 7.12 2.45 26.68
C ALA A 677 6.36 3.57 27.41
N SER A 678 7.09 4.61 27.84
CA SER A 678 6.47 5.83 28.34
C SER A 678 5.71 6.55 27.23
N TYR A 679 4.73 7.38 27.60
CA TYR A 679 4.04 8.25 26.62
C TYR A 679 5.03 9.11 25.85
N GLU A 680 6.00 9.67 26.54
CA GLU A 680 7.04 10.53 26.00
C GLU A 680 7.93 9.81 24.99
N ASP A 681 8.52 8.67 25.35
CA ASP A 681 9.43 7.90 24.49
C ASP A 681 8.72 7.40 23.24
N LEU A 682 7.47 6.90 23.39
CA LEU A 682 6.66 6.48 22.27
C LEU A 682 6.40 7.63 21.29
N HIS A 683 5.91 8.78 21.79
CA HIS A 683 5.55 9.90 20.91
C HIS A 683 6.78 10.62 20.33
N LYS A 684 7.89 10.65 21.04
CA LYS A 684 9.17 11.11 20.49
C LYS A 684 9.64 10.19 19.34
N ALA A 685 9.49 8.87 19.49
CA ALA A 685 9.82 7.93 18.41
C ALA A 685 8.95 8.15 17.17
N LEU A 686 7.62 8.27 17.34
CA LEU A 686 6.70 8.57 16.24
C LEU A 686 6.98 9.92 15.59
N LEU A 687 7.29 10.93 16.40
CA LEU A 687 7.57 12.28 15.94
C LEU A 687 8.76 12.33 14.96
N THR A 688 9.77 11.46 15.11
CA THR A 688 10.92 11.40 14.18
C THR A 688 10.51 11.18 12.71
N GLY A 689 9.42 10.47 12.47
CA GLY A 689 8.88 10.25 11.14
C GLY A 689 7.79 11.24 10.73
N LEU A 690 7.29 12.06 11.65
CA LEU A 690 6.13 12.94 11.49
C LEU A 690 6.43 14.42 11.69
N LEU A 691 7.69 14.84 11.61
CA LEU A 691 8.10 16.23 11.82
C LEU A 691 7.37 17.23 10.92
N GLY A 692 7.03 16.82 9.68
CA GLY A 692 6.25 17.62 8.76
C GLY A 692 4.77 17.79 9.14
N ASN A 693 4.26 17.00 10.08
CA ASN A 693 2.84 16.93 10.47
C ASN A 693 2.57 17.50 11.87
N VAL A 694 3.47 18.31 12.39
CA VAL A 694 3.32 19.01 13.68
C VAL A 694 2.46 20.24 13.50
N GLY A 695 1.70 20.64 14.52
CA GLY A 695 0.91 21.88 14.52
C GLY A 695 0.87 22.56 15.88
N CYS A 696 0.94 23.90 15.87
CA CYS A 696 0.66 24.75 17.02
C CYS A 696 -0.70 25.40 16.84
N LYS A 697 -1.57 25.31 17.85
CA LYS A 697 -2.91 25.92 17.82
C LYS A 697 -2.82 27.42 17.68
N ILE A 698 -3.55 27.98 16.73
CA ILE A 698 -3.66 29.44 16.53
C ILE A 698 -4.64 29.98 17.58
N GLU A 699 -4.15 30.86 18.45
CA GLU A 699 -4.98 31.60 19.40
C GLU A 699 -5.50 32.85 18.68
N THR A 700 -6.78 32.92 18.38
CA THR A 700 -7.47 34.11 17.84
C THR A 700 -8.16 34.83 18.98
N GLU A 701 -7.65 35.99 19.35
CA GLU A 701 -8.35 36.90 20.27
C GLU A 701 -9.64 37.41 19.59
N GLY A 702 -10.78 37.14 20.18
CA GLY A 702 -12.02 37.87 19.96
C GLY A 702 -12.99 37.37 18.88
N LYS A 703 -12.80 36.22 18.20
CA LYS A 703 -13.83 35.69 17.25
C LYS A 703 -14.22 34.28 17.63
N ALA A 704 -15.22 34.15 18.47
CA ALA A 704 -15.92 32.89 18.70
C ALA A 704 -16.70 32.53 17.42
N GLY A 705 -16.29 31.48 16.73
CA GLY A 705 -17.10 30.84 15.69
C GLY A 705 -16.39 30.10 14.58
N ALA A 706 -15.45 30.69 13.88
CA ALA A 706 -14.90 30.09 12.65
C ALA A 706 -13.44 29.60 12.74
N ALA A 707 -12.67 30.04 13.70
CA ALA A 707 -11.24 29.71 13.87
C ALA A 707 -10.94 28.74 15.03
N ALA A 708 -11.97 28.26 15.74
CA ALA A 708 -11.81 27.31 16.85
C ALA A 708 -11.35 25.96 16.33
N GLY A 709 -10.04 25.71 16.39
CA GLY A 709 -9.43 24.40 16.01
C GLY A 709 -8.50 24.45 14.81
N GLU A 710 -8.04 25.64 14.40
CA GLU A 710 -7.00 25.78 13.38
C GLU A 710 -5.60 25.67 14.01
N TYR A 711 -4.74 24.90 13.35
CA TYR A 711 -3.35 24.69 13.72
C TYR A 711 -2.43 25.24 12.63
N LEU A 712 -1.34 25.85 13.04
CA LEU A 712 -0.26 26.27 12.16
C LEU A 712 0.85 25.22 12.22
N GLY A 713 1.11 24.58 11.10
CA GLY A 713 2.18 23.61 10.92
C GLY A 713 3.45 24.21 10.30
N PRO A 714 4.46 23.39 10.05
CA PRO A 714 5.70 23.79 9.38
C PRO A 714 5.42 24.47 8.04
N ARG A 715 6.27 25.43 7.65
CA ARG A 715 6.16 26.15 6.37
C ARG A 715 4.88 27.00 6.22
N GLY A 716 4.23 27.32 7.34
CA GLY A 716 2.99 28.11 7.33
C GLY A 716 1.75 27.36 6.88
N ILE A 717 1.79 26.02 6.82
CA ILE A 717 0.64 25.18 6.46
C ILE A 717 -0.40 25.25 7.58
N LYS A 718 -1.63 25.66 7.25
CA LYS A 718 -2.74 25.69 8.19
C LYS A 718 -3.63 24.47 7.98
N PHE A 719 -3.98 23.79 9.07
CA PHE A 719 -4.87 22.63 9.04
C PHE A 719 -5.84 22.63 10.23
N HIS A 720 -6.91 21.92 10.09
CA HIS A 720 -7.93 21.75 11.12
C HIS A 720 -7.90 20.33 11.68
N ARG A 721 -8.43 20.16 12.87
CA ARG A 721 -8.72 18.83 13.40
C ARG A 721 -9.80 18.18 12.54
N HIS A 722 -9.60 16.90 12.16
CA HIS A 722 -10.62 16.16 11.41
C HIS A 722 -11.91 16.01 12.24
N PRO A 723 -13.12 16.19 11.66
CA PRO A 723 -14.39 16.09 12.40
C PRO A 723 -14.59 14.75 13.14
N GLY A 724 -14.01 13.66 12.60
CA GLY A 724 -14.02 12.34 13.20
C GLY A 724 -12.84 12.04 14.14
N ALA A 725 -12.02 13.03 14.49
CA ALA A 725 -10.92 12.84 15.45
C ALA A 725 -11.47 12.76 16.87
N HIS A 726 -11.03 11.73 17.61
CA HIS A 726 -11.52 11.40 18.96
C HIS A 726 -10.74 12.12 20.08
N LEU A 727 -9.78 12.98 19.72
CA LEU A 727 -9.04 13.75 20.72
C LEU A 727 -9.99 14.56 21.60
N SER A 728 -9.72 14.59 22.90
CA SER A 728 -10.58 15.18 23.90
C SER A 728 -11.09 16.58 23.52
N LYS A 729 -12.14 17.04 24.18
CA LYS A 729 -12.74 18.37 24.01
C LYS A 729 -11.76 19.53 24.24
N ARG A 730 -10.57 19.26 24.80
CA ARG A 730 -9.47 20.23 24.99
C ARG A 730 -8.23 19.76 24.23
N PRO A 731 -8.18 19.97 22.92
CA PRO A 731 -6.99 19.65 22.15
C PRO A 731 -5.81 20.49 22.66
N GLY A 732 -4.65 19.85 22.79
CA GLY A 732 -3.43 20.51 23.25
C GLY A 732 -3.00 21.69 22.36
N ARG A 733 -2.15 22.55 22.89
CA ARG A 733 -1.57 23.66 22.12
C ARG A 733 -0.66 23.14 21.00
N TRP A 734 0.12 22.10 21.28
CA TRP A 734 1.00 21.44 20.33
C TRP A 734 0.51 20.02 20.04
N VAL A 735 0.46 19.68 18.77
CA VAL A 735 -0.01 18.37 18.29
C VAL A 735 0.88 17.83 17.20
N VAL A 736 0.90 16.50 17.06
CA VAL A 736 1.41 15.80 15.89
C VAL A 736 0.27 15.01 15.27
N CYS A 737 0.23 14.93 13.93
CA CYS A 737 -0.77 14.18 13.18
C CYS A 737 -0.11 13.01 12.44
N ALA A 738 -0.79 11.88 12.34
CA ALA A 738 -0.35 10.76 11.50
C ALA A 738 -0.35 11.15 10.02
N GLU A 739 -1.41 11.80 9.59
CA GLU A 739 -1.58 12.26 8.21
C GLU A 739 -2.32 13.61 8.14
N LEU A 740 -2.03 14.35 7.08
CA LEU A 740 -2.81 15.53 6.69
C LEU A 740 -3.65 15.13 5.45
N VAL A 741 -4.96 15.32 5.51
CA VAL A 741 -5.91 14.94 4.45
C VAL A 741 -6.62 16.18 3.96
N GLU A 742 -6.55 16.44 2.67
CA GLU A 742 -7.26 17.53 2.03
C GLU A 742 -8.60 17.02 1.46
N THR A 743 -9.68 17.63 1.91
CA THR A 743 -11.03 17.44 1.38
C THR A 743 -11.58 18.81 0.99
N THR A 744 -12.58 19.36 1.67
CA THR A 744 -12.97 20.78 1.56
C THR A 744 -11.97 21.72 2.23
N ARG A 745 -11.23 21.22 3.23
CA ARG A 745 -10.15 21.88 3.96
C ARG A 745 -9.06 20.85 4.24
N LEU A 746 -7.89 21.29 4.68
CA LEU A 746 -6.83 20.42 5.14
C LEU A 746 -7.11 20.02 6.60
N TYR A 747 -7.17 18.72 6.86
CA TYR A 747 -7.44 18.14 8.17
C TYR A 747 -6.30 17.26 8.65
N GLY A 748 -5.97 17.37 9.95
CA GLY A 748 -5.09 16.42 10.64
C GLY A 748 -5.88 15.23 11.18
N ARG A 749 -5.43 14.00 10.90
CA ARG A 749 -5.98 12.73 11.40
C ARG A 749 -4.93 11.99 12.20
N GLY A 750 -5.38 11.17 13.16
CA GLY A 750 -4.47 10.43 14.03
C GLY A 750 -3.62 11.39 14.87
N MET A 751 -4.26 12.21 15.69
CA MET A 751 -3.61 13.30 16.42
C MET A 751 -3.13 12.86 17.81
N ALA A 752 -2.02 13.43 18.28
CA ALA A 752 -1.56 13.32 19.64
C ALA A 752 -1.02 14.65 20.18
N HIS A 753 -1.12 14.86 21.48
CA HIS A 753 -0.50 15.96 22.17
C HIS A 753 1.01 15.74 22.27
N ILE A 754 1.78 16.78 22.00
CA ILE A 754 3.24 16.79 22.16
C ILE A 754 3.68 18.02 22.99
N GLU A 755 4.85 17.89 23.58
CA GLU A 755 5.49 19.01 24.26
C GLU A 755 6.51 19.69 23.32
N PRO A 756 6.60 21.03 23.32
CA PRO A 756 7.54 21.75 22.45
C PRO A 756 9.00 21.36 22.66
N GLN A 757 9.40 20.98 23.88
CA GLN A 757 10.75 20.51 24.19
C GLN A 757 11.12 19.23 23.43
N TRP A 758 10.14 18.38 23.10
CA TRP A 758 10.39 17.16 22.30
C TRP A 758 10.81 17.49 20.89
N LEU A 759 10.29 18.60 20.31
CA LEU A 759 10.71 19.07 18.98
C LEU A 759 12.17 19.49 18.98
N GLU A 760 12.63 20.15 20.05
CA GLU A 760 14.05 20.55 20.19
C GLU A 760 14.97 19.34 20.22
N GLU A 761 14.58 18.30 20.94
CA GLU A 761 15.35 17.07 21.04
C GLU A 761 15.36 16.28 19.73
N VAL A 762 14.18 16.06 19.13
CA VAL A 762 14.01 15.19 17.96
C VAL A 762 14.50 15.89 16.68
N ALA A 763 14.27 17.21 16.55
CA ALA A 763 14.62 18.00 15.37
C ALA A 763 15.89 18.84 15.56
N GLY A 764 16.74 18.55 16.56
CA GLY A 764 17.93 19.34 16.88
C GLY A 764 18.92 19.51 15.73
N HIS A 765 19.00 18.53 14.82
CA HIS A 765 19.80 18.61 13.59
C HIS A 765 19.28 19.67 12.60
N LEU A 766 17.98 19.96 12.59
CA LEU A 766 17.35 21.00 11.76
C LEU A 766 17.55 22.39 12.39
N LEU A 767 17.48 22.49 13.72
CA LEU A 767 17.61 23.75 14.44
C LEU A 767 19.02 24.33 14.34
N LYS A 768 20.06 23.51 14.40
CA LYS A 768 21.47 23.95 14.23
C LYS A 768 21.73 24.59 12.87
N ARG A 769 21.01 24.16 11.81
CA ARG A 769 21.13 24.70 10.46
C ARG A 769 20.64 26.15 10.34
N GLN A 770 19.61 26.55 11.07
CA GLN A 770 19.07 27.92 11.04
C GLN A 770 19.87 28.90 11.91
N GLY A 771 20.48 28.41 13.00
CA GLY A 771 21.28 29.25 13.90
C GLY A 771 22.59 29.79 13.30
N VAL A 772 23.18 29.05 12.34
CA VAL A 772 24.46 29.47 11.69
C VAL A 772 24.23 30.55 10.63
N GLY A 773 23.03 30.66 10.06
CA GLY A 773 22.70 31.72 9.08
C GLY A 773 22.46 33.12 9.67
N ALA A 774 22.11 33.22 10.96
CA ALA A 774 21.73 34.50 11.60
C ALA A 774 22.89 35.31 12.18
N HIS A 775 24.13 34.77 12.22
CA HIS A 775 25.26 35.44 12.90
C HIS A 775 26.33 36.02 11.98
N ARG A 776 26.13 36.16 10.68
CA ARG A 776 27.02 36.92 9.79
C ARG A 776 26.46 38.28 9.42
N GLY A 777 26.37 39.20 10.41
CA GLY A 777 26.01 40.58 10.11
C GLY A 777 26.06 41.51 11.30
N LYS A 778 27.22 42.21 11.45
CA LYS A 778 27.53 43.43 12.18
C LYS A 778 28.23 43.30 13.52
N LYS A 779 29.56 43.44 13.48
CA LYS A 779 30.32 44.04 14.57
C LYS A 779 29.97 45.53 14.67
N GLY A 780 29.25 45.89 15.73
CA GLY A 780 29.06 47.30 16.18
C GLY A 780 29.36 47.38 17.67
N ARG A 781 30.32 48.25 18.05
CA ARG A 781 30.77 48.52 19.42
C ARG A 781 29.62 49.10 20.28
N GLY A 782 29.56 48.67 21.54
CA GLY A 782 28.87 49.47 22.60
C GLY A 782 28.17 48.60 23.65
N GLY A 783 28.78 48.36 24.74
CA GLY A 783 28.54 48.37 26.17
C GLY A 783 27.17 47.91 26.75
N THR A 784 27.30 46.93 27.64
CA THR A 784 26.62 46.75 28.94
C THR A 784 25.10 46.69 28.99
N ALA A 785 24.58 45.57 29.28
CA ALA A 785 23.70 45.20 30.41
C ALA A 785 22.99 43.87 30.13
N LEU A 786 23.46 42.83 30.79
CA LEU A 786 22.72 41.56 30.94
C LEU A 786 21.47 41.81 31.77
N ARG A 787 20.31 41.96 31.10
CA ARG A 787 19.01 41.68 31.74
C ARG A 787 18.69 40.21 31.47
N ARG A 788 18.70 39.41 32.52
CA ARG A 788 18.16 38.07 32.53
C ARG A 788 16.64 38.17 32.23
N GLY A 789 16.25 37.86 31.04
CA GLY A 789 14.85 37.54 30.71
C GLY A 789 14.47 36.17 31.27
N PRO A 790 13.18 35.86 31.41
CA PRO A 790 12.72 34.59 31.99
C PRO A 790 13.17 33.40 31.12
N PRO A 791 13.39 32.22 31.72
CA PRO A 791 14.07 31.10 31.10
C PRO A 791 13.25 30.28 30.04
N TYR A 792 12.24 30.85 29.48
CA TYR A 792 11.37 30.16 28.49
C TYR A 792 11.07 31.03 27.27
N GLY A 793 12.03 31.17 26.39
CA GLY A 793 11.87 31.79 25.08
C GLY A 793 12.42 30.86 23.99
N PRO A 794 11.90 30.89 22.80
CA PRO A 794 11.51 29.72 22.02
C PRO A 794 12.43 29.40 20.84
N PRO A 795 13.08 28.25 20.81
CA PRO A 795 13.63 27.71 19.55
C PRO A 795 12.57 27.03 18.66
N ALA A 796 11.46 26.56 19.22
CA ALA A 796 10.44 25.86 18.43
C ALA A 796 9.71 26.77 17.42
N ALA A 797 9.58 28.08 17.70
CA ALA A 797 8.94 29.01 16.76
C ALA A 797 9.82 29.33 15.54
N ALA A 798 11.14 29.30 15.69
CA ALA A 798 12.08 29.52 14.58
C ALA A 798 11.99 28.36 13.54
N TRP A 799 11.62 27.15 13.98
CA TRP A 799 11.45 26.00 13.10
C TRP A 799 10.18 26.09 12.22
N LEU A 800 9.15 26.76 12.72
CA LEU A 800 7.91 26.98 11.98
C LEU A 800 7.97 28.17 10.99
N GLY A 801 9.06 28.98 11.02
CA GLY A 801 9.21 30.17 10.17
C GLY A 801 8.20 31.28 10.49
N VAL A 802 7.68 31.34 11.73
CA VAL A 802 6.66 32.31 12.16
C VAL A 802 7.27 33.27 13.21
N PRO A 803 7.12 34.60 13.06
CA PRO A 803 7.43 35.53 14.13
C PRO A 803 6.47 35.29 15.32
N TRP A 804 7.05 35.25 16.52
CA TRP A 804 6.33 35.04 17.77
C TRP A 804 5.41 36.23 18.11
N PRO A 805 4.11 36.03 18.42
CA PRO A 805 3.31 37.09 19.01
C PRO A 805 3.61 37.17 20.52
N CYS A 806 4.65 37.91 20.91
CA CYS A 806 4.82 38.34 22.28
C CYS A 806 3.99 39.59 22.52
N GLY A 807 3.32 39.65 23.66
CA GLY A 807 2.33 40.59 24.06
C GLY A 807 2.65 42.07 23.83
N GLY A 808 1.65 42.81 23.44
CA GLY A 808 1.43 44.18 23.65
C GLY A 808 2.42 45.18 23.06
N GLU A 809 2.51 45.25 21.73
CA GLU A 809 2.84 46.47 21.02
C GLU A 809 2.24 46.42 19.61
N THR A 810 1.59 47.51 19.21
CA THR A 810 0.94 47.70 17.93
C THR A 810 1.89 47.44 16.76
N PRO A 811 1.49 46.71 15.73
CA PRO A 811 2.34 46.45 14.56
C PRO A 811 2.58 47.77 13.81
N PRO A 812 3.83 48.05 13.35
CA PRO A 812 4.06 49.17 12.45
C PRO A 812 3.31 48.94 11.13
N ALA A 813 2.79 50.03 10.58
CA ALA A 813 2.04 50.08 9.33
C ALA A 813 2.77 49.32 8.20
N ALA A 814 2.01 48.65 7.37
CA ALA A 814 2.53 47.93 6.21
C ALA A 814 3.38 48.84 5.32
N PRO A 815 4.56 48.39 4.84
CA PRO A 815 5.39 49.18 3.95
C PRO A 815 4.69 49.44 2.62
N SER A 816 4.82 50.69 2.15
CA SER A 816 4.23 51.15 0.89
C SER A 816 4.77 50.34 -0.32
N ARG A 817 4.02 50.31 -1.40
CA ARG A 817 4.34 49.58 -2.65
C ARG A 817 5.74 49.94 -3.23
N GLU A 818 6.32 51.07 -2.84
CA GLU A 818 7.65 51.48 -3.29
C GLU A 818 8.80 50.76 -2.56
N THR A 819 8.63 50.39 -1.29
CA THR A 819 9.68 49.66 -0.52
C THR A 819 9.83 48.20 -0.99
N CYS A 820 8.75 47.59 -1.50
CA CYS A 820 8.81 46.25 -2.12
C CYS A 820 9.56 46.25 -3.48
N ARG A 821 9.54 47.36 -4.21
CA ARG A 821 10.30 47.47 -5.48
C ARG A 821 11.78 47.61 -5.28
N MET A 822 12.24 48.28 -4.20
CA MET A 822 13.66 48.43 -3.90
C MET A 822 14.33 47.17 -3.36
N GLN A 823 13.62 46.31 -2.65
CA GLN A 823 14.14 45.01 -2.16
C GLN A 823 14.22 43.96 -3.27
N ALA A 824 13.40 44.03 -4.29
CA ALA A 824 13.49 43.15 -5.45
C ALA A 824 14.64 43.52 -6.41
N ALA A 825 15.14 44.80 -6.38
CA ALA A 825 16.23 45.25 -7.23
C ALA A 825 17.63 44.90 -6.68
N SER A 826 17.79 44.63 -5.40
CA SER A 826 19.09 44.28 -4.79
C SER A 826 19.47 42.79 -4.87
N ALA A 827 18.54 41.91 -5.27
CA ALA A 827 18.75 40.46 -5.39
C ALA A 827 19.18 39.99 -6.80
N LEU A 828 19.36 40.92 -7.74
CA LEU A 828 19.70 40.60 -9.14
C LEU A 828 21.05 41.20 -9.54
N SER A 829 22.13 40.78 -8.93
CA SER A 829 23.47 41.08 -9.37
C SER A 829 24.30 39.82 -9.59
N SER A 830 24.02 39.14 -10.68
CA SER A 830 25.01 38.25 -11.29
C SER A 830 25.08 38.54 -12.79
N GLU A 831 26.34 38.55 -13.28
CA GLU A 831 26.74 38.93 -14.65
C GLU A 831 26.00 38.14 -15.77
N SER A 832 25.47 36.95 -15.44
CA SER A 832 24.74 36.08 -16.36
C SER A 832 23.37 36.63 -16.78
N VAL A 833 22.70 37.42 -15.93
CA VAL A 833 21.40 38.04 -16.24
C VAL A 833 21.55 39.27 -17.12
N ARG A 834 22.68 39.98 -17.03
CA ARG A 834 22.96 41.13 -17.88
C ARG A 834 23.28 40.74 -19.33
N LYS A 835 23.77 39.52 -19.53
CA LYS A 835 24.05 38.97 -20.89
C LYS A 835 22.77 38.52 -21.61
N TRP A 836 21.79 38.02 -20.88
CA TRP A 836 20.49 37.58 -21.43
C TRP A 836 19.62 38.77 -21.88
N LEU A 837 19.61 39.87 -21.12
CA LEU A 837 18.84 41.08 -21.43
C LEU A 837 19.37 41.89 -22.63
N ARG A 838 20.63 41.68 -23.05
CA ARG A 838 21.20 42.35 -24.23
C ARG A 838 20.98 41.64 -25.57
N GLN A 839 20.50 40.40 -25.54
CA GLN A 839 20.30 39.58 -26.76
C GLN A 839 18.82 39.38 -27.16
N GLY A 840 17.84 39.84 -26.37
CA GLY A 840 16.40 39.61 -26.59
C GLY A 840 15.59 40.81 -27.09
N GLY A 841 16.21 41.88 -27.56
CA GLY A 841 15.51 43.10 -28.02
C GLY A 841 15.60 43.37 -29.51
N ARG A 842 15.18 42.47 -30.39
CA ARG A 842 14.71 42.74 -31.77
C ARG A 842 14.16 41.48 -32.42
N ARG A 843 12.84 41.40 -32.51
CA ARG A 843 11.97 41.07 -33.65
C ARG A 843 10.58 40.66 -33.14
N SER A 844 9.66 41.52 -33.62
CA SER A 844 8.20 41.41 -33.85
C SER A 844 7.34 40.80 -32.78
#